data_3895eb0148118b978fe66f279aad8f7a
#
_entry.id   3895eb0148118b978fe66f279aad8f7a
#
_cell.length_a   1.000
_cell.length_b   1.000
_cell.length_c   1.000
_cell.angle_alpha   90.00
_cell.angle_beta   90.00
_cell.angle_gamma   90.00
#
_symmetry.space_group_name_H-M   'P 1'
#
loop_
_entity.id
_entity.type
_entity.pdbx_description
1 polymer ?
#
loop_
_entity_poly.entity_id
_entity_poly.type
_entity_poly.pdbx_seq_one_letter_code
_entity_poly.pdbx_strand_id
1 'polypeptide(L)'
;MRLVDGSKLLELQNTPVNIRNICIVAHVDHGKTTLADSLISSNGIISQRMSGKLRYMDSRPDEQERGITMKSSSISLYHAVEKQEYLVNLIDSPGHVDFSSEVSTAVRLCDGAIVVVDVVEGVCPQTRLALKQAYSENIQAVLVLNKIDRLILEMQMTPLDAYVHLTQVMEQVNAVMGELFASEVLGNEETKIDKQEMKEKPKEDNNFYDWTSALEDADDSNLYFSPEQGNVVFASAIDGWGFTVHTFARLFSEKLGVKEEILRKVLWGDFYLNSKTKRFMKGAQEKAKKPLFVQLVLDNLWNVYETIAMRNEKEKVPIICEKLGIKLTTRDLRHTDSRIQLQSLMMQWLPLSQTVLNMVCIKLPSPKEIGPEKVEKLMCTKICDFESLHPQTQELRNDFLACDSSSERPVIVYISKMFSVDKSMLPENKPKALTAEEMTLRRERARQMREQMKLNEVNLQAIPMTEEKKDDNAQEDSNENEKEENQPAFIAFARVFSGRLRKGDKVYVLGPKHDPSRILNIKDFEVDPNKKLKDLKSDEHITCAEIKSLYILMGRELEEIDEAVAGNIVGIGGLEEHVLKTATLSTTIACPAFSELQSAAVPILRVALEPANPSQLPQLVKGLKLLNQSDSCVQVLLQESGEHVIVTAGEVHLERCLEDLKNNYAKIPISVSEPIVPFRETIIEPPKIDMANEEIDSQNIDKGHDTEVDPVITVLTNNKQSRIKIRARSLPNEITALLDKSTDLLKAVSQHIKSLHGSSKNENIENKLDDLNINGTHELSDRMLKLIEIFIEELKNISSKLGPEWSNVAEQIWSVGPRNCGPNLLLNQTPDYDTKFLYHKNELKEDPRFEYESSFVNGFQLASLAGPLCEEPMMGVAFCVEEWSLDKSEGDDVGHTFGPLSGQIMSAVKDGCRKAFQVQPQRLMAAMYSCDIVVDQKVLGKFFRFTFDLPFHFFCKGFKFRFPHNILLYSTPCISPMVGQLSPVLPYILILL
;
A
#
# COMPACT_ATOMS: atom_id res chain seq x y z
N MET A 1 -25.78 -22.35 13.95
CA MET A 1 -25.30 -22.38 15.31
C MET A 1 -23.81 -22.52 15.24
N ARG A 2 -23.07 -21.53 15.75
CA ARG A 2 -21.59 -21.49 15.68
C ARG A 2 -21.02 -22.75 16.30
N LEU A 3 -20.06 -23.41 15.64
CA LEU A 3 -19.50 -24.70 16.10
C LEU A 3 -18.51 -24.52 17.24
N VAL A 4 -17.90 -23.33 17.34
CA VAL A 4 -16.83 -23.02 18.29
C VAL A 4 -17.19 -21.77 19.08
N ASP A 5 -17.08 -21.85 20.40
CA ASP A 5 -17.32 -20.73 21.30
C ASP A 5 -16.11 -19.80 21.37
N GLY A 6 -16.36 -18.51 21.66
CA GLY A 6 -15.29 -17.50 21.79
C GLY A 6 -14.21 -17.88 22.82
N SER A 7 -14.59 -18.55 23.89
CA SER A 7 -13.67 -19.06 24.92
C SER A 7 -12.61 -20.03 24.36
N LYS A 8 -12.98 -20.87 23.39
CA LYS A 8 -12.04 -21.80 22.73
C LYS A 8 -11.05 -21.08 21.83
N LEU A 9 -11.50 -20.02 21.13
CA LEU A 9 -10.60 -19.20 20.32
C LEU A 9 -9.55 -18.47 21.20
N LEU A 10 -9.97 -17.98 22.37
CA LEU A 10 -9.07 -17.36 23.35
C LEU A 10 -8.02 -18.35 23.88
N GLU A 11 -8.42 -19.60 24.15
CA GLU A 11 -7.46 -20.64 24.56
C GLU A 11 -6.39 -20.89 23.50
N LEU A 12 -6.79 -20.95 22.22
CA LEU A 12 -5.87 -21.19 21.09
C LEU A 12 -4.93 -20.03 20.82
N GLN A 13 -5.30 -18.81 21.16
CA GLN A 13 -4.42 -17.64 21.04
C GLN A 13 -3.14 -17.76 21.85
N ASN A 14 -3.13 -18.54 22.94
CA ASN A 14 -1.97 -18.74 23.78
C ASN A 14 -0.90 -19.69 23.20
N THR A 15 -1.17 -20.30 22.04
CA THR A 15 -0.23 -21.23 21.38
C THR A 15 0.22 -20.70 20.00
N PRO A 16 1.23 -19.82 19.93
CA PRO A 16 1.64 -19.18 18.67
C PRO A 16 2.05 -20.16 17.56
N VAL A 17 2.53 -21.36 17.90
CA VAL A 17 2.89 -22.41 16.92
C VAL A 17 1.68 -22.88 16.11
N ASN A 18 0.51 -22.87 16.72
CA ASN A 18 -0.74 -23.31 16.11
C ASN A 18 -1.57 -22.17 15.51
N ILE A 19 -1.04 -20.95 15.46
CA ILE A 19 -1.67 -19.81 14.82
C ILE A 19 -1.22 -19.73 13.35
N ARG A 20 -2.14 -19.34 12.48
CA ARG A 20 -1.86 -19.03 11.07
C ARG A 20 -2.50 -17.68 10.73
N ASN A 21 -1.68 -16.68 10.47
CA ASN A 21 -2.14 -15.37 9.99
C ASN A 21 -2.02 -15.35 8.48
N ILE A 22 -3.15 -15.36 7.78
CA ILE A 22 -3.19 -15.51 6.33
C ILE A 22 -4.07 -14.46 5.68
N CYS A 23 -3.71 -14.06 4.45
CA CYS A 23 -4.56 -13.24 3.61
C CYS A 23 -4.91 -13.98 2.31
N ILE A 24 -6.09 -13.67 1.76
CA ILE A 24 -6.48 -14.13 0.43
C ILE A 24 -6.24 -13.00 -0.56
N VAL A 25 -5.45 -13.26 -1.58
CA VAL A 25 -5.12 -12.32 -2.66
C VAL A 25 -5.44 -12.91 -4.03
N ALA A 26 -6.04 -12.11 -4.89
CA ALA A 26 -6.39 -12.52 -6.25
C ALA A 26 -6.75 -11.32 -7.11
N HIS A 27 -6.86 -11.54 -8.41
CA HIS A 27 -7.53 -10.62 -9.32
C HIS A 27 -9.04 -10.48 -8.99
N VAL A 28 -9.67 -9.44 -9.51
CA VAL A 28 -11.13 -9.25 -9.43
C VAL A 28 -11.81 -10.48 -10.05
N ASP A 29 -12.93 -10.89 -9.48
CA ASP A 29 -13.75 -12.01 -9.93
C ASP A 29 -13.09 -13.40 -9.96
N HIS A 30 -11.85 -13.59 -9.52
CA HIS A 30 -11.22 -14.91 -9.40
C HIS A 30 -11.81 -15.78 -8.29
N GLY A 31 -12.73 -15.25 -7.47
CA GLY A 31 -13.50 -16.01 -6.48
C GLY A 31 -12.95 -15.96 -5.06
N LYS A 32 -12.23 -14.90 -4.67
CA LYS A 32 -11.74 -14.67 -3.29
C LYS A 32 -12.83 -14.80 -2.24
N THR A 33 -13.84 -13.94 -2.34
CA THR A 33 -14.94 -13.84 -1.37
C THR A 33 -15.76 -15.13 -1.34
N THR A 34 -15.94 -15.80 -2.48
CA THR A 34 -16.59 -17.11 -2.56
C THR A 34 -15.79 -18.19 -1.81
N LEU A 35 -14.46 -18.16 -1.94
CA LEU A 35 -13.58 -19.05 -1.18
C LEU A 35 -13.65 -18.73 0.31
N ALA A 36 -13.54 -17.44 0.70
CA ALA A 36 -13.67 -17.00 2.09
C ALA A 36 -14.97 -17.48 2.72
N ASP A 37 -16.12 -17.30 2.05
CA ASP A 37 -17.42 -17.81 2.50
C ASP A 37 -17.43 -19.33 2.74
N SER A 38 -16.77 -20.10 1.85
CA SER A 38 -16.64 -21.55 2.01
C SER A 38 -15.84 -21.91 3.26
N LEU A 39 -14.73 -21.18 3.54
CA LEU A 39 -13.93 -21.39 4.74
C LEU A 39 -14.71 -21.04 6.01
N ILE A 40 -15.45 -19.92 6.01
CA ILE A 40 -16.29 -19.45 7.11
C ILE A 40 -17.44 -20.44 7.41
N SER A 41 -18.02 -21.03 6.35
CA SER A 41 -19.11 -22.00 6.50
C SER A 41 -18.69 -23.25 7.25
N SER A 42 -17.40 -23.64 7.20
CA SER A 42 -16.89 -24.80 7.93
C SER A 42 -16.94 -24.62 9.44
N ASN A 43 -16.93 -23.37 9.92
CA ASN A 43 -17.07 -23.02 11.34
C ASN A 43 -18.53 -22.81 11.78
N GLY A 44 -19.50 -23.03 10.89
CA GLY A 44 -20.93 -22.89 11.20
C GLY A 44 -21.41 -21.46 11.42
N ILE A 45 -20.58 -20.46 11.05
CA ILE A 45 -20.94 -19.04 11.12
C ILE A 45 -22.01 -18.72 10.09
N ILE A 46 -21.85 -19.25 8.88
CA ILE A 46 -22.85 -19.22 7.81
C ILE A 46 -23.28 -20.63 7.43
N SER A 47 -24.48 -20.78 6.91
CA SER A 47 -24.92 -22.09 6.44
C SER A 47 -24.24 -22.48 5.12
N GLN A 48 -23.92 -23.77 4.93
CA GLN A 48 -23.27 -24.25 3.71
C GLN A 48 -24.05 -23.90 2.42
N ARG A 49 -25.39 -23.79 2.50
CA ARG A 49 -26.23 -23.40 1.36
C ARG A 49 -26.10 -21.93 0.96
N MET A 50 -25.66 -21.09 1.88
CA MET A 50 -25.46 -19.66 1.67
C MET A 50 -24.00 -19.31 1.32
N SER A 51 -23.11 -20.30 1.40
CA SER A 51 -21.71 -20.13 1.00
C SER A 51 -21.62 -19.68 -0.46
N GLY A 52 -20.81 -18.66 -0.72
CA GLY A 52 -20.66 -18.05 -2.06
C GLY A 52 -21.81 -17.15 -2.51
N LYS A 53 -22.88 -17.01 -1.69
CA LYS A 53 -24.02 -16.14 -2.00
C LYS A 53 -24.15 -14.97 -1.04
N LEU A 54 -23.76 -15.17 0.23
CA LEU A 54 -23.94 -14.17 1.29
C LEU A 54 -22.85 -13.10 1.28
N ARG A 55 -21.64 -13.41 0.79
CA ARG A 55 -20.48 -12.52 0.85
C ARG A 55 -20.32 -11.96 2.26
N TYR A 56 -20.12 -12.85 3.23
CA TYR A 56 -20.16 -12.52 4.65
C TYR A 56 -19.11 -11.47 5.05
N MET A 57 -17.93 -11.51 4.42
CA MET A 57 -16.85 -10.57 4.71
C MET A 57 -17.11 -9.16 4.15
N ASP A 58 -17.91 -9.04 3.09
CA ASP A 58 -18.32 -7.76 2.53
C ASP A 58 -19.44 -7.18 3.40
N SER A 59 -19.06 -6.31 4.35
CA SER A 59 -20.01 -5.79 5.34
C SER A 59 -20.79 -4.56 4.84
N ARG A 60 -20.30 -3.87 3.84
CA ARG A 60 -20.84 -2.61 3.30
C ARG A 60 -21.93 -2.87 2.25
N PRO A 61 -22.96 -2.00 2.18
CA PRO A 61 -23.98 -2.10 1.12
C PRO A 61 -23.41 -1.91 -0.28
N ASP A 62 -22.48 -0.96 -0.47
CA ASP A 62 -21.81 -0.65 -1.72
C ASP A 62 -20.95 -1.83 -2.23
N GLU A 63 -20.26 -2.55 -1.34
CA GLU A 63 -19.52 -3.77 -1.69
C GLU A 63 -20.46 -4.88 -2.19
N GLN A 64 -21.61 -5.03 -1.55
CA GLN A 64 -22.59 -6.04 -1.93
C GLN A 64 -23.30 -5.71 -3.24
N GLU A 65 -23.64 -4.44 -3.46
CA GLU A 65 -24.31 -3.97 -4.69
C GLU A 65 -23.39 -4.08 -5.90
N ARG A 66 -22.14 -3.62 -5.77
CA ARG A 66 -21.13 -3.69 -6.86
C ARG A 66 -20.52 -5.06 -7.04
N GLY A 67 -20.64 -5.94 -6.05
CA GLY A 67 -20.01 -7.23 -6.05
C GLY A 67 -18.48 -7.22 -5.92
N ILE A 68 -17.89 -6.13 -5.37
CA ILE A 68 -16.43 -5.92 -5.24
C ILE A 68 -16.10 -5.66 -3.78
N THR A 69 -15.12 -6.40 -3.21
CA THR A 69 -14.56 -6.12 -1.90
C THR A 69 -13.70 -4.85 -1.96
N MET A 70 -13.96 -3.87 -1.10
CA MET A 70 -13.28 -2.58 -1.07
C MET A 70 -12.43 -2.38 0.18
N LYS A 71 -12.83 -2.99 1.31
CA LYS A 71 -12.08 -2.92 2.57
C LYS A 71 -11.62 -4.30 3.00
N SER A 72 -10.39 -4.41 3.47
CA SER A 72 -9.92 -5.64 4.08
C SER A 72 -10.60 -5.86 5.43
N SER A 73 -11.13 -7.05 5.64
CA SER A 73 -11.78 -7.51 6.85
C SER A 73 -11.12 -8.79 7.36
N SER A 74 -11.18 -9.04 8.68
CA SER A 74 -10.55 -10.21 9.30
C SER A 74 -11.55 -11.07 10.05
N ILE A 75 -11.30 -12.38 10.05
CA ILE A 75 -12.07 -13.34 10.82
C ILE A 75 -11.16 -14.42 11.39
N SER A 76 -11.40 -14.82 12.62
CA SER A 76 -10.70 -15.91 13.29
C SER A 76 -11.47 -17.21 13.15
N LEU A 77 -10.85 -18.24 12.59
CA LEU A 77 -11.43 -19.55 12.29
C LEU A 77 -10.72 -20.63 13.09
N TYR A 78 -11.49 -21.61 13.54
CA TYR A 78 -10.97 -22.85 14.13
C TYR A 78 -10.82 -23.93 13.08
N HIS A 79 -9.71 -24.66 13.15
CA HIS A 79 -9.51 -25.85 12.32
C HIS A 79 -8.70 -26.90 13.06
N ALA A 80 -9.03 -28.19 12.86
CA ALA A 80 -8.29 -29.30 13.43
C ALA A 80 -7.73 -30.19 12.32
N VAL A 81 -6.42 -30.42 12.39
CA VAL A 81 -5.72 -31.36 11.49
C VAL A 81 -5.24 -32.53 12.34
N GLU A 82 -5.76 -33.72 12.07
CA GLU A 82 -5.52 -34.93 12.86
C GLU A 82 -5.85 -34.76 14.35
N LYS A 83 -4.86 -34.46 15.20
CA LYS A 83 -5.01 -34.24 16.64
C LYS A 83 -4.59 -32.84 17.08
N GLN A 84 -4.10 -32.01 16.17
CA GLN A 84 -3.69 -30.65 16.46
C GLN A 84 -4.81 -29.67 16.11
N GLU A 85 -5.05 -28.72 17.01
CA GLU A 85 -6.03 -27.66 16.84
C GLU A 85 -5.31 -26.38 16.43
N TYR A 86 -5.85 -25.67 15.44
CA TYR A 86 -5.26 -24.46 14.87
C TYR A 86 -6.25 -23.30 14.95
N LEU A 87 -5.70 -22.11 15.19
CA LEU A 87 -6.37 -20.84 15.03
C LEU A 87 -5.90 -20.21 13.70
N VAL A 88 -6.84 -19.98 12.80
CA VAL A 88 -6.54 -19.36 11.51
C VAL A 88 -7.16 -17.97 11.47
N ASN A 89 -6.33 -16.92 11.52
CA ASN A 89 -6.75 -15.55 11.33
C ASN A 89 -6.71 -15.24 9.83
N LEU A 90 -7.88 -15.18 9.23
CA LEU A 90 -8.07 -14.98 7.80
C LEU A 90 -8.38 -13.51 7.53
N ILE A 91 -7.60 -12.87 6.65
CA ILE A 91 -7.87 -11.53 6.13
C ILE A 91 -8.33 -11.65 4.69
N ASP A 92 -9.54 -11.19 4.39
CA ASP A 92 -9.99 -10.99 3.01
C ASP A 92 -9.53 -9.64 2.51
N SER A 93 -8.93 -9.58 1.33
CA SER A 93 -8.38 -8.36 0.75
C SER A 93 -9.09 -8.00 -0.56
N PRO A 94 -9.15 -6.71 -0.93
CA PRO A 94 -9.68 -6.28 -2.21
C PRO A 94 -8.91 -6.89 -3.40
N GLY A 95 -9.57 -6.99 -4.54
CA GLY A 95 -8.93 -7.41 -5.80
C GLY A 95 -8.74 -6.27 -6.80
N HIS A 96 -9.40 -5.13 -6.58
CA HIS A 96 -9.37 -4.00 -7.49
C HIS A 96 -8.10 -3.16 -7.32
N VAL A 97 -7.57 -2.62 -8.42
CA VAL A 97 -6.31 -1.85 -8.41
C VAL A 97 -6.37 -0.61 -7.53
N ASP A 98 -7.51 0.08 -7.48
CA ASP A 98 -7.71 1.27 -6.65
C ASP A 98 -7.50 1.01 -5.15
N PHE A 99 -7.67 -0.23 -4.72
CA PHE A 99 -7.53 -0.65 -3.32
C PHE A 99 -6.25 -1.46 -3.05
N SER A 100 -5.24 -1.34 -3.89
CA SER A 100 -3.97 -2.05 -3.71
C SER A 100 -3.24 -1.70 -2.40
N SER A 101 -3.48 -0.52 -1.83
CA SER A 101 -2.99 -0.16 -0.49
C SER A 101 -3.60 -1.02 0.61
N GLU A 102 -4.89 -1.37 0.50
CA GLU A 102 -5.56 -2.29 1.42
C GLU A 102 -4.97 -3.71 1.33
N VAL A 103 -4.58 -4.14 0.11
CA VAL A 103 -3.87 -5.41 -0.09
C VAL A 103 -2.51 -5.37 0.60
N SER A 104 -1.74 -4.29 0.43
CA SER A 104 -0.44 -4.13 1.09
C SER A 104 -0.56 -4.15 2.61
N THR A 105 -1.59 -3.51 3.19
CA THR A 105 -1.83 -3.54 4.64
C THR A 105 -2.18 -4.94 5.13
N ALA A 106 -2.97 -5.70 4.39
CA ALA A 106 -3.35 -7.07 4.72
C ALA A 106 -2.14 -8.02 4.65
N VAL A 107 -1.37 -7.96 3.56
CA VAL A 107 -0.19 -8.78 3.32
C VAL A 107 0.85 -8.59 4.43
N ARG A 108 1.06 -7.35 4.88
CA ARG A 108 2.05 -7.04 5.93
C ARG A 108 1.70 -7.59 7.31
N LEU A 109 0.42 -7.72 7.62
CA LEU A 109 -0.04 -8.31 8.89
C LEU A 109 0.06 -9.84 8.90
N CYS A 110 0.18 -10.47 7.74
CA CYS A 110 0.13 -11.92 7.59
C CYS A 110 1.51 -12.58 7.53
N ASP A 111 1.54 -13.88 7.80
CA ASP A 111 2.72 -14.74 7.64
C ASP A 111 2.63 -15.58 6.37
N GLY A 112 1.41 -15.79 5.86
CA GLY A 112 1.15 -16.52 4.66
C GLY A 112 0.06 -15.90 3.79
N ALA A 113 0.06 -16.25 2.49
CA ALA A 113 -0.94 -15.81 1.54
C ALA A 113 -1.55 -16.97 0.76
N ILE A 114 -2.86 -16.91 0.51
CA ILE A 114 -3.55 -17.78 -0.44
C ILE A 114 -3.73 -17.00 -1.73
N VAL A 115 -3.04 -17.41 -2.78
CA VAL A 115 -3.16 -16.82 -4.12
C VAL A 115 -4.22 -17.60 -4.88
N VAL A 116 -5.31 -16.93 -5.29
CA VAL A 116 -6.39 -17.56 -6.04
C VAL A 116 -6.30 -17.13 -7.51
N VAL A 117 -6.27 -18.11 -8.40
CA VAL A 117 -6.19 -17.90 -9.85
C VAL A 117 -7.36 -18.59 -10.52
N ASP A 118 -8.11 -17.85 -11.36
CA ASP A 118 -9.11 -18.44 -12.26
C ASP A 118 -8.40 -19.22 -13.36
N VAL A 119 -8.73 -20.50 -13.50
CA VAL A 119 -8.09 -21.35 -14.53
C VAL A 119 -8.43 -20.95 -15.95
N VAL A 120 -9.52 -20.24 -16.17
CA VAL A 120 -9.93 -19.79 -17.52
C VAL A 120 -9.16 -18.53 -17.94
N GLU A 121 -9.05 -17.56 -17.02
CA GLU A 121 -8.40 -16.28 -17.29
C GLU A 121 -6.87 -16.34 -17.11
N GLY A 122 -6.38 -17.26 -16.27
CA GLY A 122 -4.96 -17.44 -16.00
C GLY A 122 -4.38 -16.30 -15.16
N VAL A 123 -3.10 -15.96 -15.42
CA VAL A 123 -2.36 -14.96 -14.65
C VAL A 123 -2.65 -13.55 -15.15
N CYS A 124 -3.45 -12.80 -14.39
CA CYS A 124 -3.81 -11.42 -14.66
C CYS A 124 -2.81 -10.42 -14.06
N PRO A 125 -2.82 -9.13 -14.49
CA PRO A 125 -1.88 -8.10 -13.97
C PRO A 125 -1.92 -7.94 -12.45
N GLN A 126 -3.11 -8.00 -11.84
CA GLN A 126 -3.25 -7.88 -10.38
C GLN A 126 -2.77 -9.13 -9.64
N THR A 127 -2.87 -10.31 -10.28
CA THR A 127 -2.24 -11.53 -9.74
C THR A 127 -0.71 -11.36 -9.67
N ARG A 128 -0.10 -10.80 -10.72
CA ARG A 128 1.34 -10.47 -10.73
C ARG A 128 1.71 -9.47 -9.64
N LEU A 129 0.90 -8.41 -9.48
CA LEU A 129 1.10 -7.40 -8.44
C LEU A 129 1.00 -8.00 -7.05
N ALA A 130 0.00 -8.84 -6.79
CA ALA A 130 -0.21 -9.53 -5.52
C ALA A 130 0.95 -10.49 -5.19
N LEU A 131 1.44 -11.26 -6.18
CA LEU A 131 2.63 -12.10 -6.02
C LEU A 131 3.87 -11.27 -5.71
N LYS A 132 4.06 -10.14 -6.41
CA LYS A 132 5.17 -9.22 -6.14
C LYS A 132 5.10 -8.63 -4.73
N GLN A 133 3.92 -8.24 -4.26
CA GLN A 133 3.73 -7.75 -2.89
C GLN A 133 4.03 -8.84 -1.84
N ALA A 134 3.49 -10.05 -2.03
CA ALA A 134 3.76 -11.18 -1.14
C ALA A 134 5.25 -11.51 -1.09
N TYR A 135 5.91 -11.56 -2.25
CA TYR A 135 7.35 -11.79 -2.37
C TYR A 135 8.16 -10.68 -1.69
N SER A 136 7.84 -9.41 -1.97
CA SER A 136 8.56 -8.29 -1.39
C SER A 136 8.40 -8.16 0.14
N GLU A 137 7.34 -8.68 0.74
CA GLU A 137 7.14 -8.73 2.20
C GLU A 137 7.61 -10.08 2.82
N ASN A 138 8.33 -10.91 2.07
CA ASN A 138 8.83 -12.23 2.49
C ASN A 138 7.73 -13.11 3.11
N ILE A 139 6.59 -13.22 2.40
CA ILE A 139 5.45 -14.03 2.82
C ILE A 139 5.38 -15.28 1.98
N GLN A 140 5.23 -16.42 2.64
CA GLN A 140 5.05 -17.69 1.97
C GLN A 140 3.65 -17.77 1.35
N ALA A 141 3.57 -18.13 0.08
CA ALA A 141 2.31 -18.23 -0.65
C ALA A 141 1.94 -19.69 -0.94
N VAL A 142 0.64 -19.96 -0.99
CA VAL A 142 0.03 -21.20 -1.51
C VAL A 142 -0.94 -20.86 -2.63
N LEU A 143 -1.10 -21.75 -3.60
CA LEU A 143 -1.87 -21.52 -4.82
C LEU A 143 -3.20 -22.28 -4.79
N VAL A 144 -4.29 -21.60 -5.15
CA VAL A 144 -5.61 -22.20 -5.41
C VAL A 144 -6.00 -21.94 -6.85
N LEU A 145 -6.01 -22.98 -7.67
CA LEU A 145 -6.51 -22.97 -9.03
C LEU A 145 -8.03 -23.15 -8.98
N ASN A 146 -8.76 -22.05 -9.14
CA ASN A 146 -10.20 -21.98 -8.94
C ASN A 146 -10.98 -22.03 -10.25
N LYS A 147 -12.27 -22.28 -10.17
CA LYS A 147 -13.26 -22.33 -11.28
C LYS A 147 -13.00 -23.43 -12.31
N ILE A 148 -12.54 -24.60 -11.87
CA ILE A 148 -12.35 -25.76 -12.77
C ILE A 148 -13.68 -26.23 -13.37
N ASP A 149 -14.81 -25.99 -12.71
CA ASP A 149 -16.15 -26.21 -13.25
C ASP A 149 -16.37 -25.51 -14.61
N ARG A 150 -15.78 -24.34 -14.84
CA ARG A 150 -15.89 -23.62 -16.12
C ARG A 150 -15.19 -24.35 -17.27
N LEU A 151 -14.06 -25.03 -17.00
CA LEU A 151 -13.39 -25.85 -18.02
C LEU A 151 -14.29 -26.98 -18.51
N ILE A 152 -15.13 -27.53 -17.60
CA ILE A 152 -16.05 -28.64 -17.90
C ILE A 152 -17.33 -28.13 -18.56
N LEU A 153 -17.99 -27.15 -17.94
CA LEU A 153 -19.35 -26.71 -18.31
C LEU A 153 -19.35 -25.68 -19.45
N GLU A 154 -18.45 -24.69 -19.39
CA GLU A 154 -18.41 -23.58 -20.34
C GLU A 154 -17.51 -23.89 -21.54
N MET A 155 -16.25 -24.27 -21.26
CA MET A 155 -15.27 -24.54 -22.32
C MET A 155 -15.38 -25.95 -22.90
N GLN A 156 -16.06 -26.88 -22.23
CA GLN A 156 -16.27 -28.26 -22.66
C GLN A 156 -14.96 -28.96 -23.09
N MET A 157 -13.89 -28.69 -22.35
CA MET A 157 -12.57 -29.27 -22.61
C MET A 157 -12.55 -30.78 -22.32
N THR A 158 -11.75 -31.53 -23.06
CA THR A 158 -11.49 -32.92 -22.70
C THR A 158 -10.60 -32.96 -21.43
N PRO A 159 -10.66 -34.05 -20.63
CA PRO A 159 -9.78 -34.15 -19.43
C PRO A 159 -8.29 -34.00 -19.74
N LEU A 160 -7.84 -34.39 -20.93
CA LEU A 160 -6.45 -34.27 -21.37
C LEU A 160 -6.10 -32.79 -21.67
N ASP A 161 -6.96 -32.11 -22.43
CA ASP A 161 -6.75 -30.69 -22.77
C ASP A 161 -6.80 -29.82 -21.49
N ALA A 162 -7.71 -30.13 -20.58
CA ALA A 162 -7.79 -29.47 -19.27
C ALA A 162 -6.52 -29.67 -18.44
N TYR A 163 -5.92 -30.87 -18.48
CA TYR A 163 -4.64 -31.11 -17.81
C TYR A 163 -3.50 -30.25 -18.38
N VAL A 164 -3.38 -30.20 -19.70
CA VAL A 164 -2.38 -29.35 -20.36
C VAL A 164 -2.60 -27.88 -20.02
N HIS A 165 -3.85 -27.43 -20.02
CA HIS A 165 -4.21 -26.04 -19.67
C HIS A 165 -3.86 -25.71 -18.22
N LEU A 166 -4.20 -26.57 -17.26
CA LEU A 166 -3.85 -26.40 -15.84
C LEU A 166 -2.33 -26.34 -15.64
N THR A 167 -1.59 -27.15 -16.38
CA THR A 167 -0.11 -27.13 -16.33
C THR A 167 0.41 -25.80 -16.86
N GLN A 168 -0.12 -25.28 -17.97
CA GLN A 168 0.29 -23.99 -18.53
C GLN A 168 0.01 -22.82 -17.58
N VAL A 169 -1.17 -22.79 -16.94
CA VAL A 169 -1.50 -21.74 -15.95
C VAL A 169 -0.54 -21.78 -14.78
N MET A 170 -0.21 -22.97 -14.27
CA MET A 170 0.73 -23.12 -13.17
C MET A 170 2.15 -22.70 -13.56
N GLU A 171 2.60 -23.04 -14.76
CA GLU A 171 3.90 -22.61 -15.30
C GLU A 171 3.97 -21.08 -15.46
N GLN A 172 2.86 -20.42 -15.85
CA GLN A 172 2.78 -18.95 -15.90
C GLN A 172 2.95 -18.33 -14.51
N VAL A 173 2.32 -18.89 -13.47
CA VAL A 173 2.48 -18.41 -12.10
C VAL A 173 3.93 -18.57 -11.64
N ASN A 174 4.52 -19.74 -11.90
CA ASN A 174 5.90 -20.02 -11.55
C ASN A 174 6.91 -19.15 -12.32
N ALA A 175 6.62 -18.81 -13.57
CA ALA A 175 7.44 -17.89 -14.35
C ALA A 175 7.49 -16.49 -13.72
N VAL A 176 6.36 -16.02 -13.16
CA VAL A 176 6.33 -14.74 -12.42
C VAL A 176 7.20 -14.81 -11.18
N MET A 177 7.14 -15.92 -10.43
CA MET A 177 7.98 -16.10 -9.24
C MET A 177 9.47 -16.16 -9.61
N GLY A 178 9.81 -16.86 -10.68
CA GLY A 178 11.19 -16.91 -11.20
C GLY A 178 11.70 -15.55 -11.68
N GLU A 179 10.84 -14.72 -12.33
CA GLU A 179 11.18 -13.35 -12.73
C GLU A 179 11.51 -12.47 -11.50
N LEU A 180 10.70 -12.59 -10.42
CA LEU A 180 10.93 -11.85 -9.18
C LEU A 180 12.23 -12.25 -8.49
N PHE A 181 12.47 -13.55 -8.38
CA PHE A 181 13.68 -14.09 -7.79
C PHE A 181 14.94 -13.68 -8.57
N ALA A 182 14.93 -13.84 -9.89
CA ALA A 182 16.05 -13.43 -10.72
C ALA A 182 16.34 -11.94 -10.60
N SER A 183 15.30 -11.10 -10.54
CA SER A 183 15.40 -9.66 -10.36
C SER A 183 16.04 -9.28 -9.01
N GLU A 184 15.76 -10.02 -7.95
CA GLU A 184 16.34 -9.81 -6.62
C GLU A 184 17.81 -10.25 -6.55
N VAL A 185 18.11 -11.44 -7.08
CA VAL A 185 19.48 -11.98 -7.11
C VAL A 185 20.41 -11.06 -7.90
N LEU A 186 19.97 -10.60 -9.08
CA LEU A 186 20.74 -9.67 -9.91
C LEU A 186 20.94 -8.31 -9.23
N GLY A 187 19.89 -7.76 -8.60
CA GLY A 187 20.00 -6.50 -7.86
C GLY A 187 20.93 -6.60 -6.64
N ASN A 188 20.96 -7.73 -5.96
CA ASN A 188 21.87 -7.97 -4.84
C ASN A 188 23.33 -8.17 -5.31
N GLU A 189 23.53 -8.76 -6.46
CA GLU A 189 24.88 -8.92 -7.05
C GLU A 189 25.45 -7.58 -7.54
N GLU A 190 24.65 -6.73 -8.17
CA GLU A 190 25.08 -5.37 -8.52
C GLU A 190 25.60 -4.62 -7.30
N THR A 191 24.87 -4.70 -6.17
CA THR A 191 25.29 -4.06 -4.91
C THR A 191 26.54 -4.70 -4.27
N LYS A 192 26.84 -5.98 -4.54
CA LYS A 192 28.06 -6.66 -4.08
C LYS A 192 29.27 -6.32 -4.95
N ILE A 193 29.07 -6.21 -6.26
CA ILE A 193 30.12 -5.81 -7.22
C ILE A 193 30.58 -4.41 -6.92
N ASP A 194 29.67 -3.45 -6.72
CA ASP A 194 29.98 -2.07 -6.31
C ASP A 194 30.77 -2.03 -5.01
N LYS A 195 30.50 -2.95 -4.05
CA LYS A 195 31.28 -3.08 -2.79
C LYS A 195 32.67 -3.70 -2.97
N GLN A 196 32.90 -4.52 -4.00
CA GLN A 196 34.18 -5.17 -4.26
C GLN A 196 35.10 -4.32 -5.13
N GLU A 197 34.57 -3.60 -6.11
CA GLU A 197 35.34 -2.68 -6.96
C GLU A 197 35.94 -1.49 -6.16
N MET A 198 35.28 -1.08 -5.07
CA MET A 198 35.83 -0.07 -4.15
C MET A 198 37.02 -0.57 -3.30
N LYS A 199 37.27 -1.88 -3.19
CA LYS A 199 38.33 -2.43 -2.33
C LYS A 199 39.58 -2.88 -3.05
N GLU A 200 39.55 -3.09 -4.38
CA GLU A 200 40.71 -3.54 -5.16
C GLU A 200 40.91 -2.70 -6.42
N LYS A 201 42.13 -2.22 -6.63
CA LYS A 201 42.52 -1.55 -7.90
C LYS A 201 42.31 -2.52 -9.06
N PRO A 202 41.83 -2.08 -10.23
CA PRO A 202 41.51 -2.95 -11.33
C PRO A 202 42.78 -3.66 -11.83
N LYS A 203 42.80 -4.99 -11.70
CA LYS A 203 43.67 -5.84 -12.50
C LYS A 203 42.97 -6.05 -13.84
N GLU A 204 43.63 -5.68 -14.89
CA GLU A 204 43.27 -5.96 -16.28
C GLU A 204 43.28 -7.47 -16.53
N ASP A 205 42.20 -8.16 -16.16
CA ASP A 205 41.90 -9.47 -16.67
C ASP A 205 40.44 -9.46 -17.14
N ASN A 206 40.27 -9.71 -18.45
CA ASN A 206 38.98 -9.88 -19.13
C ASN A 206 38.27 -11.13 -18.63
N ASN A 207 37.74 -11.14 -17.42
CA ASN A 207 36.78 -12.13 -16.97
C ASN A 207 35.38 -11.59 -17.27
N PHE A 208 34.76 -12.13 -18.30
CA PHE A 208 33.31 -12.06 -18.47
C PHE A 208 32.67 -12.62 -17.21
N TYR A 209 32.01 -11.77 -16.45
CA TYR A 209 31.26 -12.17 -15.27
C TYR A 209 30.12 -13.09 -15.72
N ASP A 210 30.12 -14.33 -15.26
CA ASP A 210 29.12 -15.31 -15.64
C ASP A 210 27.90 -15.17 -14.73
N TRP A 211 26.89 -14.44 -15.19
CA TRP A 211 25.61 -14.20 -14.52
C TRP A 211 24.86 -15.49 -14.17
N THR A 212 25.20 -16.61 -14.83
CA THR A 212 24.54 -17.89 -14.62
C THR A 212 24.97 -18.52 -13.31
N SER A 213 26.19 -18.30 -12.86
CA SER A 213 26.71 -18.89 -11.63
C SER A 213 26.00 -18.39 -10.37
N ALA A 214 25.68 -17.09 -10.30
CA ALA A 214 24.98 -16.50 -9.16
C ALA A 214 23.51 -17.02 -9.03
N LEU A 215 22.87 -17.30 -10.15
CA LEU A 215 21.52 -17.90 -10.18
C LEU A 215 21.53 -19.40 -9.87
N GLU A 216 22.61 -20.11 -10.22
CA GLU A 216 22.77 -21.55 -9.93
C GLU A 216 23.08 -21.82 -8.45
N ASP A 217 23.77 -20.91 -7.77
CA ASP A 217 24.12 -21.03 -6.35
C ASP A 217 22.96 -20.63 -5.40
N ALA A 218 21.95 -19.93 -5.89
CA ALA A 218 20.82 -19.47 -5.07
C ALA A 218 19.76 -20.58 -4.91
N ASP A 219 19.35 -20.85 -3.66
CA ASP A 219 18.32 -21.86 -3.34
C ASP A 219 16.90 -21.35 -3.68
N ASP A 220 16.32 -21.88 -4.74
CA ASP A 220 14.98 -21.60 -5.21
C ASP A 220 13.96 -22.73 -4.92
N SER A 221 14.36 -23.75 -4.19
CA SER A 221 13.62 -25.02 -4.01
C SER A 221 12.22 -24.83 -3.40
N ASN A 222 12.02 -23.81 -2.57
CA ASN A 222 10.75 -23.52 -1.90
C ASN A 222 9.93 -22.41 -2.57
N LEU A 223 10.43 -21.83 -3.66
CA LEU A 223 9.82 -20.69 -4.32
C LEU A 223 8.62 -21.08 -5.19
N TYR A 224 8.71 -22.24 -5.84
CA TYR A 224 7.77 -22.63 -6.88
C TYR A 224 6.56 -23.38 -6.36
N PHE A 225 5.43 -23.18 -7.04
CA PHE A 225 4.21 -23.95 -6.80
C PHE A 225 4.28 -25.29 -7.52
N SER A 226 4.15 -26.37 -6.76
CA SER A 226 4.13 -27.73 -7.30
C SER A 226 3.06 -28.57 -6.59
N PRO A 227 2.15 -29.22 -7.33
CA PRO A 227 1.16 -30.14 -6.76
C PRO A 227 1.78 -31.30 -5.98
N GLU A 228 2.99 -31.74 -6.34
CA GLU A 228 3.72 -32.79 -5.63
C GLU A 228 4.13 -32.34 -4.23
N GLN A 229 4.51 -31.07 -4.07
CA GLN A 229 4.85 -30.49 -2.77
C GLN A 229 3.60 -30.27 -1.90
N GLY A 230 2.38 -30.27 -2.50
CA GLY A 230 1.12 -30.07 -1.80
C GLY A 230 0.82 -28.63 -1.43
N ASN A 231 1.44 -27.64 -2.10
CA ASN A 231 1.16 -26.21 -1.99
C ASN A 231 0.20 -25.67 -3.06
N VAL A 232 -0.47 -26.59 -3.80
CA VAL A 232 -1.45 -26.27 -4.84
C VAL A 232 -2.75 -27.03 -4.57
N VAL A 233 -3.89 -26.31 -4.59
CA VAL A 233 -5.25 -26.86 -4.55
C VAL A 233 -5.95 -26.63 -5.87
N PHE A 234 -6.61 -27.64 -6.36
CA PHE A 234 -7.52 -27.60 -7.51
C PHE A 234 -8.96 -27.48 -6.99
N ALA A 235 -9.70 -26.44 -7.40
CA ALA A 235 -10.97 -26.10 -6.77
C ALA A 235 -12.04 -25.58 -7.72
N SER A 236 -13.28 -25.72 -7.29
CA SER A 236 -14.42 -24.90 -7.70
C SER A 236 -15.08 -24.34 -6.44
N ALA A 237 -14.84 -23.07 -6.16
CA ALA A 237 -15.38 -22.42 -4.98
C ALA A 237 -16.93 -22.31 -5.04
N ILE A 238 -17.50 -22.14 -6.21
CA ILE A 238 -18.95 -22.03 -6.41
C ILE A 238 -19.67 -23.36 -6.14
N ASP A 239 -19.05 -24.50 -6.50
CA ASP A 239 -19.60 -25.84 -6.26
C ASP A 239 -19.08 -26.42 -4.93
N GLY A 240 -18.21 -25.71 -4.21
CA GLY A 240 -17.79 -26.00 -2.84
C GLY A 240 -16.86 -27.20 -2.70
N TRP A 241 -16.10 -27.56 -3.73
CA TRP A 241 -15.16 -28.66 -3.71
C TRP A 241 -13.73 -28.24 -4.06
N GLY A 242 -12.80 -28.99 -3.50
CA GLY A 242 -11.38 -28.83 -3.80
C GLY A 242 -10.55 -30.02 -3.35
N PHE A 243 -9.41 -30.23 -4.01
CA PHE A 243 -8.51 -31.32 -3.68
C PHE A 243 -7.05 -30.92 -3.94
N THR A 244 -6.15 -31.58 -3.23
CA THR A 244 -4.72 -31.64 -3.52
C THR A 244 -4.37 -32.99 -4.15
N VAL A 245 -3.21 -33.11 -4.78
CA VAL A 245 -2.68 -34.40 -5.25
C VAL A 245 -2.60 -35.40 -4.09
N HIS A 246 -2.30 -34.96 -2.89
CA HIS A 246 -2.23 -35.78 -1.69
C HIS A 246 -3.58 -36.43 -1.33
N THR A 247 -4.69 -35.73 -1.56
CA THR A 247 -6.04 -36.25 -1.30
C THR A 247 -6.30 -37.50 -2.13
N PHE A 248 -6.02 -37.44 -3.42
CA PHE A 248 -6.18 -38.58 -4.31
C PHE A 248 -5.13 -39.64 -4.11
N ALA A 249 -3.88 -39.27 -3.78
CA ALA A 249 -2.84 -40.25 -3.45
C ALA A 249 -3.25 -41.13 -2.25
N ARG A 250 -3.87 -40.54 -1.22
CA ARG A 250 -4.44 -41.29 -0.07
C ARG A 250 -5.60 -42.21 -0.50
N LEU A 251 -6.55 -41.69 -1.25
CA LEU A 251 -7.72 -42.45 -1.73
C LEU A 251 -7.32 -43.66 -2.62
N PHE A 252 -6.27 -43.51 -3.44
CA PHE A 252 -5.84 -44.59 -4.32
C PHE A 252 -4.77 -45.47 -3.73
N SER A 253 -4.08 -45.09 -2.66
CA SER A 253 -3.06 -45.94 -2.00
C SER A 253 -3.70 -47.22 -1.48
N GLU A 254 -4.88 -47.13 -0.85
CA GLU A 254 -5.64 -48.28 -0.37
C GLU A 254 -6.16 -49.17 -1.52
N LYS A 255 -6.64 -48.54 -2.62
CA LYS A 255 -7.22 -49.25 -3.77
C LYS A 255 -6.17 -49.94 -4.63
N LEU A 256 -4.99 -49.34 -4.80
CA LEU A 256 -3.94 -49.86 -5.65
C LEU A 256 -2.88 -50.64 -4.87
N GLY A 257 -2.89 -50.61 -3.54
CA GLY A 257 -1.89 -51.27 -2.70
C GLY A 257 -0.48 -50.71 -2.84
N VAL A 258 -0.38 -49.41 -3.19
CA VAL A 258 0.88 -48.65 -3.39
C VAL A 258 1.05 -47.65 -2.25
N LYS A 259 2.32 -47.46 -1.82
CA LYS A 259 2.63 -46.46 -0.79
C LYS A 259 2.20 -45.05 -1.24
N GLU A 260 1.54 -44.30 -0.36
CA GLU A 260 1.06 -42.96 -0.62
C GLU A 260 2.17 -42.01 -1.11
N GLU A 261 3.37 -42.10 -0.53
CA GLU A 261 4.52 -41.24 -0.91
C GLU A 261 4.94 -41.42 -2.40
N ILE A 262 4.85 -42.64 -2.92
CA ILE A 262 5.15 -42.90 -4.32
C ILE A 262 4.06 -42.30 -5.21
N LEU A 263 2.78 -42.44 -4.84
CA LEU A 263 1.69 -41.90 -5.56
C LEU A 263 1.73 -40.36 -5.59
N ARG A 264 2.13 -39.71 -4.48
CA ARG A 264 2.32 -38.25 -4.43
C ARG A 264 3.28 -37.74 -5.50
N LYS A 265 4.39 -38.43 -5.73
CA LYS A 265 5.44 -38.06 -6.70
C LYS A 265 5.09 -38.39 -8.16
N VAL A 266 4.24 -39.37 -8.41
CA VAL A 266 3.96 -39.85 -9.78
C VAL A 266 2.57 -39.45 -10.28
N LEU A 267 1.67 -38.98 -9.39
CA LEU A 267 0.30 -38.65 -9.78
C LEU A 267 0.25 -37.38 -10.63
N TRP A 268 1.14 -36.41 -10.38
CA TRP A 268 1.36 -35.23 -11.22
C TRP A 268 2.60 -35.44 -12.11
N GLY A 269 2.56 -34.94 -13.34
CA GLY A 269 3.65 -35.06 -14.30
C GLY A 269 3.37 -36.09 -15.42
N ASP A 270 4.39 -36.35 -16.24
CA ASP A 270 4.29 -37.20 -17.44
C ASP A 270 4.45 -38.68 -17.12
N PHE A 271 3.69 -39.21 -16.15
CA PHE A 271 3.70 -40.60 -15.73
C PHE A 271 2.41 -41.30 -16.16
N TYR A 272 2.54 -42.59 -16.54
CA TYR A 272 1.37 -43.42 -16.86
C TYR A 272 1.47 -44.82 -16.21
N LEU A 273 0.30 -45.45 -16.01
CA LEU A 273 0.22 -46.81 -15.49
C LEU A 273 0.27 -47.82 -16.65
N ASN A 274 1.26 -48.69 -16.68
CA ASN A 274 1.28 -49.81 -17.59
C ASN A 274 0.37 -50.94 -17.07
N SER A 275 -0.80 -51.10 -17.69
CA SER A 275 -1.82 -52.08 -17.27
C SER A 275 -1.31 -53.54 -17.30
N LYS A 276 -0.29 -53.88 -18.13
CA LYS A 276 0.24 -55.23 -18.21
C LYS A 276 1.23 -55.52 -17.09
N THR A 277 2.11 -54.57 -16.76
CA THR A 277 3.11 -54.75 -15.75
C THR A 277 2.75 -54.20 -14.38
N LYS A 278 1.66 -53.46 -14.26
CA LYS A 278 1.21 -52.71 -13.07
C LYS A 278 2.30 -51.81 -12.49
N ARG A 279 3.19 -51.25 -13.35
CA ARG A 279 4.26 -50.32 -12.95
C ARG A 279 4.02 -48.95 -13.50
N PHE A 280 4.43 -47.94 -12.76
CA PHE A 280 4.46 -46.55 -13.19
C PHE A 280 5.67 -46.33 -14.11
N MET A 281 5.43 -45.67 -15.24
CA MET A 281 6.45 -45.39 -16.25
C MET A 281 6.37 -43.92 -16.65
N LYS A 282 7.51 -43.29 -16.96
CA LYS A 282 7.63 -41.94 -17.46
C LYS A 282 7.48 -41.93 -18.99
N GLY A 283 7.06 -40.79 -19.55
CA GLY A 283 6.88 -40.60 -21.00
C GLY A 283 5.47 -40.97 -21.45
N ALA A 284 4.42 -40.49 -20.80
CA ALA A 284 3.04 -40.69 -21.23
C ALA A 284 2.77 -39.98 -22.58
N GLN A 285 3.31 -38.76 -22.77
CA GLN A 285 3.16 -38.00 -24.02
C GLN A 285 3.83 -38.69 -25.21
N GLU A 286 5.09 -39.12 -25.04
CA GLU A 286 5.83 -39.80 -26.11
C GLU A 286 5.13 -41.07 -26.58
N LYS A 287 4.43 -41.76 -25.68
CA LYS A 287 3.74 -43.01 -25.95
C LYS A 287 2.25 -42.88 -26.23
N ALA A 288 1.77 -41.63 -26.37
CA ALA A 288 0.36 -41.29 -26.61
C ALA A 288 -0.60 -41.96 -25.59
N LYS A 289 -0.18 -41.99 -24.31
CA LYS A 289 -0.97 -42.52 -23.19
C LYS A 289 -1.47 -41.40 -22.31
N LYS A 290 -2.63 -41.62 -21.64
CA LYS A 290 -3.14 -40.66 -20.69
C LYS A 290 -2.23 -40.57 -19.46
N PRO A 291 -1.84 -39.37 -19.01
CA PRO A 291 -1.16 -39.20 -17.73
C PRO A 291 -1.98 -39.74 -16.56
N LEU A 292 -1.31 -40.14 -15.49
CA LEU A 292 -1.99 -40.68 -14.29
C LEU A 292 -3.00 -39.71 -13.70
N PHE A 293 -2.67 -38.43 -13.65
CA PHE A 293 -3.60 -37.39 -13.15
C PHE A 293 -4.89 -37.34 -13.96
N VAL A 294 -4.79 -37.43 -15.28
CA VAL A 294 -5.96 -37.49 -16.15
C VAL A 294 -6.79 -38.74 -15.86
N GLN A 295 -6.14 -39.90 -15.82
CA GLN A 295 -6.84 -41.19 -15.71
C GLN A 295 -7.50 -41.40 -14.32
N LEU A 296 -6.81 -41.01 -13.23
CA LEU A 296 -7.29 -41.29 -11.88
C LEU A 296 -8.09 -40.14 -11.28
N VAL A 297 -7.82 -38.90 -11.68
CA VAL A 297 -8.45 -37.71 -11.08
C VAL A 297 -9.47 -37.10 -12.05
N LEU A 298 -9.00 -36.55 -13.18
CA LEU A 298 -9.85 -35.76 -14.06
C LEU A 298 -10.93 -36.59 -14.73
N ASP A 299 -10.64 -37.79 -15.23
CA ASP A 299 -11.66 -38.66 -15.87
C ASP A 299 -12.82 -38.96 -14.89
N ASN A 300 -12.54 -39.16 -13.61
CA ASN A 300 -13.54 -39.38 -12.57
C ASN A 300 -14.39 -38.13 -12.30
N LEU A 301 -13.71 -36.95 -12.19
CA LEU A 301 -14.36 -35.69 -11.95
C LEU A 301 -15.30 -35.32 -13.12
N TRP A 302 -14.78 -35.40 -14.34
CA TRP A 302 -15.55 -35.16 -15.57
C TRP A 302 -16.78 -36.07 -15.67
N ASN A 303 -16.63 -37.33 -15.36
CA ASN A 303 -17.75 -38.29 -15.38
C ASN A 303 -18.88 -37.91 -14.41
N VAL A 304 -18.55 -37.40 -13.24
CA VAL A 304 -19.55 -36.89 -12.26
C VAL A 304 -20.29 -35.68 -12.84
N TYR A 305 -19.56 -34.70 -13.38
CA TYR A 305 -20.16 -33.51 -13.99
C TYR A 305 -21.00 -33.83 -15.21
N GLU A 306 -20.48 -34.69 -16.09
CA GLU A 306 -21.20 -35.15 -17.31
C GLU A 306 -22.49 -35.84 -16.96
N THR A 307 -22.47 -36.73 -15.97
CA THR A 307 -23.66 -37.51 -15.60
C THR A 307 -24.72 -36.67 -14.92
N ILE A 308 -24.33 -35.79 -14.00
CA ILE A 308 -25.24 -35.04 -13.13
C ILE A 308 -25.66 -33.71 -13.78
N ALA A 309 -24.68 -32.91 -14.19
CA ALA A 309 -24.91 -31.55 -14.67
C ALA A 309 -25.28 -31.49 -16.15
N MET A 310 -24.59 -32.25 -17.04
CA MET A 310 -24.77 -32.14 -18.47
C MET A 310 -25.90 -33.06 -18.96
N ARG A 311 -25.87 -34.34 -18.56
CA ARG A 311 -26.87 -35.32 -19.01
C ARG A 311 -28.12 -35.39 -18.11
N ASN A 312 -28.05 -34.86 -16.88
CA ASN A 312 -29.14 -34.86 -15.89
C ASN A 312 -29.75 -36.25 -15.60
N GLU A 313 -28.86 -37.28 -15.54
CA GLU A 313 -29.26 -38.67 -15.31
C GLU A 313 -29.45 -38.94 -13.81
N LYS A 314 -30.61 -38.57 -13.27
CA LYS A 314 -30.95 -38.72 -11.83
C LYS A 314 -30.90 -40.15 -11.31
N GLU A 315 -31.14 -41.12 -12.16
CA GLU A 315 -31.14 -42.55 -11.79
C GLU A 315 -29.75 -43.08 -11.46
N LYS A 316 -28.71 -42.46 -12.06
CA LYS A 316 -27.30 -42.84 -11.79
C LYS A 316 -26.70 -42.21 -10.57
N VAL A 317 -27.30 -41.13 -10.04
CA VAL A 317 -26.77 -40.42 -8.86
C VAL A 317 -26.62 -41.32 -7.65
N PRO A 318 -27.58 -42.18 -7.25
CA PRO A 318 -27.43 -43.09 -6.13
C PRO A 318 -26.28 -44.08 -6.33
N ILE A 319 -26.08 -44.57 -7.57
CA ILE A 319 -24.99 -45.50 -7.89
C ILE A 319 -23.63 -44.84 -7.76
N ILE A 320 -23.53 -43.56 -8.16
CA ILE A 320 -22.29 -42.77 -7.99
C ILE A 320 -22.01 -42.53 -6.50
N CYS A 321 -23.05 -42.19 -5.73
CA CYS A 321 -22.93 -42.01 -4.27
C CYS A 321 -22.43 -43.28 -3.58
N GLU A 322 -22.94 -44.45 -3.95
CA GLU A 322 -22.54 -45.75 -3.41
C GLU A 322 -21.07 -46.05 -3.75
N LYS A 323 -20.65 -45.84 -4.99
CA LYS A 323 -19.26 -46.04 -5.44
C LYS A 323 -18.28 -45.09 -4.74
N LEU A 324 -18.69 -43.87 -4.42
CA LEU A 324 -17.88 -42.87 -3.72
C LEU A 324 -17.96 -43.00 -2.19
N GLY A 325 -18.86 -43.84 -1.67
CA GLY A 325 -19.07 -44.03 -0.24
C GLY A 325 -19.80 -42.86 0.43
N ILE A 326 -20.61 -42.09 -0.29
CA ILE A 326 -21.26 -40.87 0.15
C ILE A 326 -22.72 -41.11 0.46
N LYS A 327 -23.24 -40.52 1.53
CA LYS A 327 -24.66 -40.59 1.90
C LYS A 327 -25.32 -39.23 1.73
N LEU A 328 -26.04 -39.04 0.63
CA LEU A 328 -26.87 -37.87 0.43
C LEU A 328 -28.19 -37.96 1.15
N THR A 329 -28.75 -36.84 1.60
CA THR A 329 -30.08 -36.81 2.19
C THR A 329 -31.14 -37.09 1.12
N THR A 330 -32.28 -37.69 1.52
CA THR A 330 -33.38 -37.98 0.58
C THR A 330 -33.93 -36.71 -0.07
N ARG A 331 -33.78 -35.56 0.60
CA ARG A 331 -34.18 -34.25 0.08
C ARG A 331 -33.24 -33.79 -1.05
N ASP A 332 -31.92 -33.95 -0.88
CA ASP A 332 -30.93 -33.55 -1.89
C ASP A 332 -30.97 -34.47 -3.11
N LEU A 333 -31.20 -35.80 -2.90
CA LEU A 333 -31.37 -36.74 -4.01
C LEU A 333 -32.62 -36.45 -4.88
N ARG A 334 -33.69 -35.91 -4.31
CA ARG A 334 -34.93 -35.58 -5.01
C ARG A 334 -35.00 -34.13 -5.47
N HIS A 335 -33.95 -33.37 -5.34
CA HIS A 335 -33.96 -31.95 -5.70
C HIS A 335 -34.19 -31.79 -7.21
N THR A 336 -34.98 -30.79 -7.60
CA THR A 336 -35.30 -30.54 -9.02
C THR A 336 -34.09 -30.03 -9.78
N ASP A 337 -33.24 -29.22 -9.13
CA ASP A 337 -32.05 -28.63 -9.71
C ASP A 337 -30.86 -29.59 -9.59
N SER A 338 -30.31 -30.00 -10.75
CA SER A 338 -29.15 -30.89 -10.86
C SER A 338 -27.87 -30.24 -10.27
N ARG A 339 -27.75 -28.90 -10.33
CA ARG A 339 -26.57 -28.21 -9.79
C ARG A 339 -26.53 -28.31 -8.26
N ILE A 340 -27.67 -28.20 -7.59
CA ILE A 340 -27.74 -28.38 -6.13
C ILE A 340 -27.41 -29.80 -5.72
N GLN A 341 -27.84 -30.79 -6.52
CA GLN A 341 -27.48 -32.19 -6.31
C GLN A 341 -25.98 -32.40 -6.46
N LEU A 342 -25.37 -31.82 -7.47
CA LEU A 342 -23.93 -31.87 -7.72
C LEU A 342 -23.16 -31.22 -6.56
N GLN A 343 -23.55 -30.02 -6.14
CA GLN A 343 -22.90 -29.32 -5.02
C GLN A 343 -22.97 -30.16 -3.75
N SER A 344 -24.14 -30.71 -3.41
CA SER A 344 -24.29 -31.55 -2.20
C SER A 344 -23.42 -32.81 -2.23
N LEU A 345 -23.24 -33.41 -3.42
CA LEU A 345 -22.38 -34.57 -3.63
C LEU A 345 -20.90 -34.17 -3.53
N MET A 346 -20.50 -33.15 -4.25
CA MET A 346 -19.11 -32.72 -4.33
C MET A 346 -18.58 -32.19 -3.00
N MET A 347 -19.37 -31.44 -2.26
CA MET A 347 -19.04 -30.94 -0.91
C MET A 347 -18.79 -32.08 0.09
N GLN A 348 -19.46 -33.23 -0.04
CA GLN A 348 -19.21 -34.38 0.81
C GLN A 348 -18.01 -35.21 0.32
N TRP A 349 -17.80 -35.28 -1.00
CA TRP A 349 -16.70 -36.06 -1.58
C TRP A 349 -15.35 -35.36 -1.39
N LEU A 350 -15.27 -34.08 -1.74
CA LEU A 350 -14.04 -33.28 -1.74
C LEU A 350 -14.28 -31.90 -1.09
N PRO A 351 -14.44 -31.84 0.22
CA PRO A 351 -14.80 -30.59 0.91
C PRO A 351 -13.70 -29.52 0.75
N LEU A 352 -14.03 -28.43 0.09
CA LEU A 352 -13.12 -27.33 -0.23
C LEU A 352 -12.45 -26.75 1.01
N SER A 353 -13.26 -26.41 2.02
CA SER A 353 -12.80 -25.77 3.24
C SER A 353 -11.78 -26.62 3.99
N GLN A 354 -12.02 -27.91 4.13
CA GLN A 354 -11.07 -28.81 4.78
C GLN A 354 -9.76 -28.92 3.99
N THR A 355 -9.85 -29.02 2.67
CA THR A 355 -8.66 -29.15 1.81
C THR A 355 -7.78 -27.92 1.89
N VAL A 356 -8.38 -26.72 1.80
CA VAL A 356 -7.63 -25.46 1.84
C VAL A 356 -7.08 -25.21 3.24
N LEU A 357 -7.88 -25.37 4.30
CA LEU A 357 -7.40 -25.15 5.67
C LEU A 357 -6.34 -26.17 6.08
N ASN A 358 -6.44 -27.44 5.63
CA ASN A 358 -5.37 -28.43 5.85
C ASN A 358 -4.07 -27.97 5.16
N MET A 359 -4.12 -27.51 3.92
CA MET A 359 -2.94 -26.99 3.22
C MET A 359 -2.35 -25.79 3.95
N VAL A 360 -3.17 -24.85 4.38
CA VAL A 360 -2.76 -23.66 5.15
C VAL A 360 -2.03 -24.07 6.44
N CYS A 361 -2.64 -24.95 7.24
CA CYS A 361 -2.06 -25.35 8.52
C CYS A 361 -0.72 -26.10 8.37
N ILE A 362 -0.55 -26.88 7.28
CA ILE A 362 0.65 -27.71 7.06
C ILE A 362 1.76 -26.93 6.34
N LYS A 363 1.40 -26.02 5.41
CA LYS A 363 2.38 -25.40 4.50
C LYS A 363 2.75 -23.98 4.85
N LEU A 364 1.87 -23.22 5.48
CA LEU A 364 2.17 -21.84 5.83
C LEU A 364 2.82 -21.76 7.21
N PRO A 365 3.73 -20.79 7.41
CA PRO A 365 4.47 -20.67 8.66
C PRO A 365 3.60 -20.18 9.81
N SER A 366 4.00 -20.51 11.02
CA SER A 366 3.46 -19.94 12.26
C SER A 366 4.13 -18.58 12.56
N PRO A 367 3.55 -17.75 13.44
CA PRO A 367 4.19 -16.51 13.89
C PRO A 367 5.59 -16.69 14.51
N LYS A 368 5.94 -17.88 15.00
CA LYS A 368 7.29 -18.21 15.50
C LYS A 368 8.31 -18.53 14.42
N GLU A 369 7.87 -18.80 13.21
CA GLU A 369 8.72 -19.16 12.08
C GLU A 369 9.03 -17.98 11.17
N ILE A 370 8.81 -16.77 11.66
CA ILE A 370 9.14 -15.53 10.95
C ILE A 370 10.65 -15.47 10.73
N GLY A 371 11.06 -15.26 9.47
CA GLY A 371 12.48 -15.11 9.12
C GLY A 371 13.09 -13.81 9.67
N PRO A 372 14.39 -13.83 10.02
CA PRO A 372 15.08 -12.64 10.51
C PRO A 372 15.05 -11.47 9.52
N GLU A 373 15.12 -11.77 8.23
CA GLU A 373 15.06 -10.76 7.15
C GLU A 373 13.76 -9.96 7.15
N LYS A 374 12.61 -10.61 7.43
CA LYS A 374 11.32 -9.92 7.53
C LYS A 374 11.30 -8.95 8.71
N VAL A 375 11.86 -9.36 9.85
CA VAL A 375 11.93 -8.51 11.05
C VAL A 375 12.84 -7.32 10.82
N GLU A 376 14.02 -7.53 10.25
CA GLU A 376 14.97 -6.47 9.91
C GLU A 376 14.35 -5.46 8.95
N LYS A 377 13.64 -5.94 7.93
CA LYS A 377 12.94 -5.10 6.96
C LYS A 377 11.81 -4.28 7.58
N LEU A 378 11.11 -4.79 8.60
CA LEU A 378 10.12 -4.04 9.37
C LEU A 378 10.76 -2.94 10.22
N MET A 379 11.91 -3.23 10.84
CA MET A 379 12.62 -2.32 11.75
C MET A 379 13.46 -1.27 11.03
N CYS A 380 13.85 -1.52 9.77
CA CYS A 380 14.70 -0.65 8.98
C CYS A 380 13.91 0.16 7.96
N THR A 381 14.42 1.33 7.63
CA THR A 381 13.98 2.11 6.46
C THR A 381 14.88 1.79 5.27
N LYS A 382 14.51 2.22 4.06
CA LYS A 382 15.38 2.08 2.87
C LYS A 382 16.79 2.68 3.02
N ILE A 383 16.94 3.60 3.93
CA ILE A 383 18.15 4.44 4.10
C ILE A 383 19.01 3.93 5.28
N CYS A 384 18.40 3.25 6.27
CA CYS A 384 19.10 2.76 7.47
C CYS A 384 19.23 1.24 7.43
N ASP A 385 20.44 0.71 7.52
CA ASP A 385 20.70 -0.71 7.70
C ASP A 385 20.49 -1.11 9.17
N PHE A 386 20.20 -2.40 9.40
CA PHE A 386 20.00 -2.94 10.74
C PHE A 386 21.23 -2.74 11.66
N GLU A 387 22.44 -2.86 11.11
CA GLU A 387 23.69 -2.66 11.84
C GLU A 387 23.91 -1.21 12.32
N SER A 388 23.24 -0.24 11.67
CA SER A 388 23.33 1.18 12.05
C SER A 388 22.34 1.59 13.14
N LEU A 389 21.44 0.69 13.54
CA LEU A 389 20.48 0.96 14.61
C LEU A 389 21.15 0.95 16.00
N HIS A 390 20.56 1.67 16.96
CA HIS A 390 21.02 1.68 18.34
C HIS A 390 21.05 0.24 18.93
N PRO A 391 22.06 -0.15 19.75
CA PRO A 391 22.18 -1.51 20.28
C PRO A 391 20.93 -2.03 20.99
N GLN A 392 20.25 -1.19 21.79
CA GLN A 392 18.99 -1.56 22.45
C GLN A 392 17.87 -1.86 21.45
N THR A 393 17.86 -1.18 20.30
CA THR A 393 16.92 -1.45 19.21
C THR A 393 17.25 -2.77 18.51
N GLN A 394 18.53 -3.08 18.34
CA GLN A 394 18.96 -4.36 17.75
C GLN A 394 18.59 -5.56 18.63
N GLU A 395 18.66 -5.42 19.96
CA GLU A 395 18.24 -6.46 20.90
C GLU A 395 16.77 -6.83 20.76
N LEU A 396 15.88 -5.89 20.44
CA LEU A 396 14.46 -6.14 20.23
C LEU A 396 14.17 -7.12 19.10
N ARG A 397 15.09 -7.29 18.13
CA ARG A 397 14.97 -8.33 17.08
C ARG A 397 14.74 -9.73 17.66
N ASN A 398 15.45 -10.03 18.78
CA ASN A 398 15.32 -11.33 19.44
C ASN A 398 13.93 -11.52 20.08
N ASP A 399 13.34 -10.44 20.58
CA ASP A 399 11.99 -10.46 21.15
C ASP A 399 10.92 -10.66 20.06
N PHE A 400 11.11 -10.07 18.88
CA PHE A 400 10.26 -10.34 17.72
C PHE A 400 10.31 -11.81 17.29
N LEU A 401 11.54 -12.35 17.12
CA LEU A 401 11.73 -13.73 16.65
C LEU A 401 11.22 -14.76 17.68
N ALA A 402 11.31 -14.44 18.96
CA ALA A 402 10.82 -15.33 20.01
C ALA A 402 9.29 -15.46 20.00
N CYS A 403 8.57 -14.42 19.57
CA CYS A 403 7.11 -14.34 19.61
C CYS A 403 6.57 -14.84 20.96
N ASP A 404 7.15 -14.33 22.06
CA ASP A 404 6.87 -14.78 23.43
C ASP A 404 5.83 -13.88 24.07
N SER A 405 4.88 -14.48 24.77
CA SER A 405 3.77 -13.81 25.45
C SER A 405 3.99 -13.62 26.95
N SER A 406 5.25 -13.83 27.45
CA SER A 406 5.57 -13.61 28.85
C SER A 406 5.47 -12.10 29.23
N SER A 407 5.06 -11.84 30.46
CA SER A 407 4.89 -10.45 30.95
C SER A 407 6.21 -9.68 31.12
N GLU A 408 7.35 -10.36 31.03
CA GLU A 408 8.68 -9.77 31.14
C GLU A 408 9.18 -9.20 29.81
N ARG A 409 8.59 -9.64 28.68
CA ARG A 409 8.98 -9.18 27.35
C ARG A 409 8.31 -7.87 26.99
N PRO A 410 9.01 -7.00 26.24
CA PRO A 410 8.41 -5.77 25.77
C PRO A 410 7.22 -6.05 24.86
N VAL A 411 6.18 -5.28 25.03
CA VAL A 411 5.03 -5.31 24.12
C VAL A 411 5.39 -4.58 22.83
N ILE A 412 5.21 -5.24 21.69
CA ILE A 412 5.46 -4.68 20.37
C ILE A 412 4.26 -5.00 19.50
N VAL A 413 3.57 -3.94 19.06
CA VAL A 413 2.34 -4.05 18.25
C VAL A 413 2.45 -3.12 17.04
N TYR A 414 2.09 -3.64 15.88
CA TYR A 414 2.00 -2.84 14.67
C TYR A 414 0.54 -2.55 14.32
N ILE A 415 0.20 -1.29 14.17
CA ILE A 415 -1.08 -0.81 13.68
C ILE A 415 -0.96 -0.52 12.18
N SER A 416 -1.69 -1.27 11.37
CA SER A 416 -1.66 -1.12 9.91
C SER A 416 -2.66 -0.11 9.39
N LYS A 417 -3.81 0.03 10.04
CA LYS A 417 -4.85 1.00 9.70
C LYS A 417 -5.81 1.25 10.87
N MET A 418 -6.54 2.35 10.79
CA MET A 418 -7.71 2.63 11.62
C MET A 418 -8.97 2.37 10.78
N PHE A 419 -10.00 1.77 11.37
CA PHE A 419 -11.29 1.63 10.72
C PHE A 419 -12.43 2.12 11.60
N SER A 420 -13.42 2.72 10.97
CA SER A 420 -14.58 3.25 11.66
C SER A 420 -15.65 2.17 11.86
N VAL A 421 -16.22 2.13 13.05
CA VAL A 421 -17.33 1.25 13.43
C VAL A 421 -18.41 2.09 14.07
N ASP A 422 -19.67 1.79 13.76
CA ASP A 422 -20.79 2.44 14.46
C ASP A 422 -20.78 2.04 15.93
N LYS A 423 -20.94 3.02 16.82
CA LYS A 423 -20.94 2.76 18.27
C LYS A 423 -21.98 1.71 18.70
N SER A 424 -23.09 1.60 17.95
CA SER A 424 -24.12 0.59 18.19
C SER A 424 -23.65 -0.86 17.93
N MET A 425 -22.61 -1.03 17.11
CA MET A 425 -22.06 -2.35 16.77
C MET A 425 -21.05 -2.84 17.81
N LEU A 426 -20.56 -1.95 18.67
CA LEU A 426 -19.61 -2.31 19.71
C LEU A 426 -20.24 -3.28 20.71
N PRO A 427 -19.52 -4.31 21.19
CA PRO A 427 -20.04 -5.29 22.16
C PRO A 427 -20.57 -4.65 23.45
N GLU A 428 -19.95 -3.55 23.87
CA GLU A 428 -20.31 -2.78 25.07
C GLU A 428 -21.71 -2.17 24.96
N ASN A 429 -22.13 -1.78 23.77
CA ASN A 429 -23.41 -1.11 23.51
C ASN A 429 -24.48 -2.07 22.99
N LYS A 430 -24.15 -3.34 22.72
CA LYS A 430 -25.15 -4.34 22.34
C LYS A 430 -26.03 -4.65 23.53
N PRO A 431 -27.38 -4.60 23.41
CA PRO A 431 -28.24 -4.98 24.48
C PRO A 431 -27.96 -6.45 24.87
N LYS A 432 -27.57 -6.66 26.13
CA LYS A 432 -27.33 -8.01 26.64
C LYS A 432 -28.56 -8.87 26.39
N ALA A 433 -28.37 -10.07 25.88
CA ALA A 433 -29.44 -11.01 25.66
C ALA A 433 -30.19 -11.21 27.01
N LEU A 434 -31.43 -10.75 27.04
CA LEU A 434 -32.26 -10.83 28.25
C LEU A 434 -32.43 -12.31 28.65
N THR A 435 -32.19 -12.63 29.88
CA THR A 435 -32.46 -13.96 30.43
C THR A 435 -33.96 -14.30 30.27
N ALA A 436 -34.29 -15.57 30.25
CA ALA A 436 -35.67 -16.00 30.07
C ALA A 436 -36.59 -15.37 31.14
N GLU A 437 -36.08 -15.12 32.34
CA GLU A 437 -36.77 -14.44 33.44
C GLU A 437 -36.97 -12.94 33.17
N GLU A 438 -35.96 -12.25 32.64
CA GLU A 438 -36.09 -10.84 32.28
C GLU A 438 -37.00 -10.62 31.04
N MET A 439 -37.05 -11.59 30.12
CA MET A 439 -38.01 -11.56 29.01
C MET A 439 -39.43 -11.74 29.49
N THR A 440 -39.69 -12.59 30.51
CA THR A 440 -41.03 -12.73 31.11
C THR A 440 -41.43 -11.46 31.86
N LEU A 441 -40.55 -10.89 32.66
CA LEU A 441 -40.77 -9.62 33.36
C LEU A 441 -41.03 -8.44 32.40
N ARG A 442 -40.31 -8.38 31.28
CA ARG A 442 -40.52 -7.32 30.26
C ARG A 442 -41.82 -7.51 29.50
N ARG A 443 -42.26 -8.76 29.27
CA ARG A 443 -43.57 -9.05 28.69
C ARG A 443 -44.69 -8.68 29.66
N GLU A 444 -44.53 -8.94 30.94
CA GLU A 444 -45.49 -8.54 31.97
C GLU A 444 -45.59 -7.01 32.12
N ARG A 445 -44.44 -6.30 32.16
CA ARG A 445 -44.43 -4.82 32.15
C ARG A 445 -45.08 -4.23 30.91
N ALA A 446 -44.79 -4.78 29.73
CA ALA A 446 -45.41 -4.34 28.49
C ALA A 446 -46.92 -4.61 28.46
N ARG A 447 -47.37 -5.69 29.10
CA ARG A 447 -48.81 -5.99 29.28
C ARG A 447 -49.47 -5.01 30.24
N GLN A 448 -48.83 -4.72 31.37
CA GLN A 448 -49.29 -3.71 32.32
C GLN A 448 -49.36 -2.30 31.74
N MET A 449 -48.34 -1.90 30.94
CA MET A 449 -48.34 -0.63 30.21
C MET A 449 -49.49 -0.55 29.19
N ARG A 450 -49.72 -1.61 28.43
CA ARG A 450 -50.86 -1.67 27.49
C ARG A 450 -52.20 -1.60 28.19
N GLU A 451 -52.32 -2.20 29.37
CA GLU A 451 -53.53 -2.13 30.20
C GLU A 451 -53.71 -0.72 30.79
N GLN A 452 -52.64 -0.07 31.25
CA GLN A 452 -52.65 1.35 31.67
C GLN A 452 -52.96 2.32 30.53
N MET A 453 -52.40 2.11 29.34
CA MET A 453 -52.75 2.94 28.17
C MET A 453 -54.23 2.78 27.79
N LYS A 454 -54.76 1.57 27.82
CA LYS A 454 -56.18 1.36 27.58
C LYS A 454 -57.09 1.99 28.66
N LEU A 455 -56.67 2.01 29.93
CA LEU A 455 -57.35 2.69 31.00
C LEU A 455 -57.26 4.25 30.87
N ASN A 456 -56.14 4.75 30.40
CA ASN A 456 -55.98 6.18 30.14
C ASN A 456 -56.74 6.64 28.87
N GLU A 457 -56.82 5.80 27.81
CA GLU A 457 -57.66 6.10 26.64
C GLU A 457 -59.15 6.19 26.98
N VAL A 458 -59.62 5.41 27.98
CA VAL A 458 -60.99 5.47 28.49
C VAL A 458 -61.21 6.71 29.33
N ASN A 459 -60.19 7.28 29.98
CA ASN A 459 -60.29 8.50 30.80
C ASN A 459 -60.06 9.80 30.03
N LEU A 460 -59.47 9.79 28.78
CA LEU A 460 -59.19 10.96 27.96
C LEU A 460 -60.37 11.43 27.11
N GLN A 461 -61.58 10.88 27.23
CA GLN A 461 -62.79 11.39 26.56
C GLN A 461 -63.51 12.53 27.30
N ALA A 462 -62.95 13.09 28.37
CA ALA A 462 -63.65 14.06 29.19
C ALA A 462 -62.79 15.21 29.73
N ILE A 463 -62.00 15.93 28.92
CA ILE A 463 -61.46 17.27 29.32
C ILE A 463 -61.07 18.07 28.06
N PRO A 464 -61.43 19.37 27.93
CA PRO A 464 -61.11 20.21 26.76
C PRO A 464 -59.67 20.79 26.84
N MET A 465 -59.13 20.99 25.67
CA MET A 465 -57.80 21.56 25.42
C MET A 465 -57.60 22.94 26.05
N THR A 466 -56.59 23.10 26.86
CA THR A 466 -55.91 24.36 27.12
C THR A 466 -54.47 24.26 26.72
N GLU A 467 -54.04 25.19 25.86
CA GLU A 467 -52.69 25.35 25.36
C GLU A 467 -51.76 25.79 26.48
N GLU A 468 -50.79 24.98 26.85
CA GLU A 468 -49.64 25.39 27.65
C GLU A 468 -48.42 25.56 26.76
N LYS A 469 -47.86 26.76 26.82
CA LYS A 469 -46.60 27.15 26.18
C LYS A 469 -45.46 26.35 26.78
N LYS A 470 -44.69 25.65 25.96
CA LYS A 470 -43.42 25.04 26.32
C LYS A 470 -42.34 26.10 26.33
N ASP A 471 -41.62 26.20 27.42
CA ASP A 471 -40.39 26.97 27.57
C ASP A 471 -39.27 26.35 26.73
N ASP A 472 -38.67 27.20 25.87
CA ASP A 472 -37.65 26.83 24.85
C ASP A 472 -36.21 26.72 25.43
N ASN A 473 -35.97 26.61 26.72
CA ASN A 473 -34.63 26.65 27.28
C ASN A 473 -34.03 25.26 27.67
N ALA A 474 -34.65 24.13 27.31
CA ALA A 474 -34.11 22.81 27.61
C ALA A 474 -33.64 22.03 26.37
N GLN A 475 -33.52 22.65 25.18
CA GLN A 475 -33.23 21.98 23.93
C GLN A 475 -31.77 22.12 23.47
N GLU A 476 -30.94 22.95 24.08
CA GLU A 476 -29.55 23.09 23.67
C GLU A 476 -28.62 22.03 24.27
N ASP A 477 -28.84 21.63 25.53
CA ASP A 477 -28.00 20.62 26.18
C ASP A 477 -28.30 19.16 25.71
N SER A 478 -29.53 18.89 25.22
CA SER A 478 -29.86 17.56 24.66
C SER A 478 -29.32 17.37 23.26
N ASN A 479 -29.14 18.44 22.46
CA ASN A 479 -28.64 18.37 21.11
C ASN A 479 -27.09 18.17 21.03
N GLU A 480 -26.34 18.57 22.05
CA GLU A 480 -24.90 18.30 22.11
C GLU A 480 -24.62 16.85 22.47
N ASN A 481 -25.35 16.28 23.41
CA ASN A 481 -25.22 14.86 23.78
C ASN A 481 -25.70 13.91 22.66
N GLU A 482 -26.75 14.23 21.92
CA GLU A 482 -27.18 13.46 20.74
C GLU A 482 -26.20 13.57 19.57
N LYS A 483 -25.46 14.67 19.43
CA LYS A 483 -24.43 14.85 18.41
C LYS A 483 -23.15 14.10 18.73
N GLU A 484 -22.79 13.89 20.00
CA GLU A 484 -21.65 13.10 20.42
C GLU A 484 -21.95 11.58 20.38
N GLU A 485 -23.17 11.16 20.62
CA GLU A 485 -23.57 9.75 20.50
C GLU A 485 -23.51 9.23 19.05
N ASN A 486 -23.68 10.09 18.05
CA ASN A 486 -23.71 9.73 16.63
C ASN A 486 -22.36 9.76 15.91
N GLN A 487 -21.22 9.90 16.62
CA GLN A 487 -19.89 9.85 15.99
C GLN A 487 -19.43 8.38 15.91
N PRO A 488 -18.80 7.96 14.74
CA PRO A 488 -18.25 6.63 14.64
C PRO A 488 -17.10 6.44 15.63
N ALA A 489 -16.96 5.26 16.20
CA ALA A 489 -15.79 4.86 16.95
C ALA A 489 -14.69 4.36 15.99
N PHE A 490 -13.43 4.62 16.31
CA PHE A 490 -12.29 4.12 15.53
C PHE A 490 -11.59 3.00 16.28
N ILE A 491 -11.33 1.93 15.56
CA ILE A 491 -10.61 0.77 16.06
C ILE A 491 -9.34 0.60 15.24
N ALA A 492 -8.22 0.38 15.89
CA ALA A 492 -6.96 0.08 15.24
C ALA A 492 -6.90 -1.40 14.84
N PHE A 493 -6.58 -1.67 13.59
CA PHE A 493 -6.32 -3.00 13.07
C PHE A 493 -4.83 -3.32 13.28
N ALA A 494 -4.54 -4.22 14.20
CA ALA A 494 -3.20 -4.39 14.72
C ALA A 494 -2.78 -5.86 14.82
N ARG A 495 -1.46 -6.07 14.77
CA ARG A 495 -0.81 -7.35 15.06
C ARG A 495 0.13 -7.21 16.25
N VAL A 496 0.03 -8.13 17.19
CA VAL A 496 0.92 -8.24 18.34
C VAL A 496 2.09 -9.15 17.94
N PHE A 497 3.32 -8.62 17.94
CA PHE A 497 4.53 -9.38 17.62
C PHE A 497 5.22 -9.93 18.86
N SER A 498 5.24 -9.20 19.96
CA SER A 498 5.88 -9.60 21.21
C SER A 498 5.08 -9.12 22.41
N GLY A 499 5.18 -9.84 23.52
CA GLY A 499 4.56 -9.51 24.79
C GLY A 499 3.08 -9.80 24.87
N ARG A 500 2.45 -9.21 25.86
CA ARG A 500 1.02 -9.36 26.17
C ARG A 500 0.41 -7.98 26.44
N LEU A 501 -0.63 -7.63 25.74
CA LEU A 501 -1.33 -6.36 25.86
C LEU A 501 -2.65 -6.60 26.62
N ARG A 502 -2.92 -5.78 27.64
CA ARG A 502 -4.14 -5.85 28.46
C ARG A 502 -4.94 -4.56 28.41
N LYS A 503 -6.21 -4.67 28.70
CA LYS A 503 -7.08 -3.51 28.90
C LYS A 503 -6.58 -2.71 30.11
N GLY A 504 -6.39 -1.39 29.93
CA GLY A 504 -5.84 -0.48 30.94
C GLY A 504 -4.33 -0.30 30.90
N ASP A 505 -3.61 -1.06 30.06
CA ASP A 505 -2.16 -0.88 29.90
C ASP A 505 -1.83 0.47 29.26
N LYS A 506 -0.78 1.11 29.76
CA LYS A 506 -0.21 2.33 29.18
C LYS A 506 0.93 1.93 28.25
N VAL A 507 0.85 2.37 27.01
CA VAL A 507 1.83 2.07 25.97
C VAL A 507 2.26 3.35 25.25
N TYR A 508 3.49 3.37 24.79
CA TYR A 508 3.97 4.42 23.91
C TYR A 508 3.43 4.18 22.49
N VAL A 509 2.91 5.22 21.91
CA VAL A 509 2.48 5.25 20.49
C VAL A 509 3.55 5.96 19.71
N LEU A 510 4.26 5.20 18.88
CA LEU A 510 5.38 5.66 18.07
C LEU A 510 4.87 5.98 16.67
N GLY A 511 4.92 7.24 16.28
CA GLY A 511 4.52 7.69 14.95
C GLY A 511 5.53 7.29 13.88
N PRO A 512 5.16 7.36 12.57
CA PRO A 512 5.99 6.86 11.46
C PRO A 512 7.39 7.48 11.34
N LYS A 513 7.60 8.67 11.92
CA LYS A 513 8.89 9.38 11.91
C LYS A 513 9.66 9.27 13.22
N HIS A 514 9.25 8.40 14.12
CA HIS A 514 9.95 8.18 15.38
C HIS A 514 11.31 7.54 15.13
N ASP A 515 12.36 8.14 15.66
CA ASP A 515 13.72 7.65 15.60
C ASP A 515 14.23 7.39 17.04
N PRO A 516 14.44 6.14 17.44
CA PRO A 516 14.87 5.80 18.78
C PRO A 516 16.26 6.38 19.11
N SER A 517 17.16 6.51 18.11
CA SER A 517 18.51 6.99 18.31
C SER A 517 18.54 8.43 18.87
N ARG A 518 17.57 9.26 18.47
CA ARG A 518 17.46 10.64 18.95
C ARG A 518 17.01 10.73 20.40
N ILE A 519 16.07 9.89 20.78
CA ILE A 519 15.40 9.96 22.09
C ILE A 519 16.26 9.27 23.16
N LEU A 520 16.88 8.13 22.83
CA LEU A 520 17.74 7.39 23.76
C LEU A 520 19.00 8.15 24.17
N ASN A 521 19.44 9.12 23.38
CA ASN A 521 20.57 9.99 23.71
C ASN A 521 20.21 11.16 24.64
N ILE A 522 18.90 11.42 24.85
CA ILE A 522 18.43 12.46 25.76
C ILE A 522 18.33 11.88 27.18
N LYS A 523 19.13 12.37 28.12
CA LYS A 523 19.03 12.00 29.54
C LYS A 523 17.70 12.50 30.11
N ASP A 524 16.98 11.63 30.81
CA ASP A 524 15.71 11.94 31.52
C ASP A 524 14.56 12.37 30.59
N PHE A 525 14.41 11.70 29.43
CA PHE A 525 13.27 11.90 28.55
C PHE A 525 12.01 11.25 29.12
N GLU A 526 11.08 12.06 29.59
CA GLU A 526 9.75 11.61 30.01
C GLU A 526 8.67 12.06 29.02
N VAL A 527 7.80 11.13 28.66
CA VAL A 527 6.63 11.44 27.81
C VAL A 527 5.49 11.89 28.70
N ASP A 528 4.94 13.07 28.44
CA ASP A 528 3.75 13.56 29.13
C ASP A 528 2.54 12.65 28.77
N PRO A 529 1.93 11.97 29.75
CA PRO A 529 0.82 11.05 29.51
C PRO A 529 -0.45 11.71 28.97
N ASN A 530 -0.59 13.03 29.09
CA ASN A 530 -1.75 13.78 28.62
C ASN A 530 -1.60 14.34 27.21
N LYS A 531 -0.44 14.18 26.61
CA LYS A 531 -0.11 14.75 25.30
C LYS A 531 -0.77 13.97 24.18
N LYS A 532 -1.56 14.64 23.35
CA LYS A 532 -2.26 14.07 22.21
C LYS A 532 -1.52 14.41 20.91
N LEU A 533 -1.89 13.75 19.82
CA LEU A 533 -1.31 13.99 18.49
C LEU A 533 -1.37 15.46 18.05
N LYS A 534 -2.40 16.20 18.48
CA LYS A 534 -2.60 17.63 18.18
C LYS A 534 -1.60 18.54 18.89
N ASP A 535 -1.06 18.09 20.02
CA ASP A 535 -0.20 18.88 20.91
C ASP A 535 1.29 18.62 20.64
N LEU A 536 1.60 17.70 19.71
CA LEU A 536 2.96 17.36 19.33
C LEU A 536 3.61 18.47 18.50
N LYS A 537 4.85 18.78 18.81
CA LYS A 537 5.70 19.63 17.97
C LYS A 537 6.15 18.87 16.74
N SER A 538 6.60 19.59 15.72
CA SER A 538 7.04 19.02 14.44
C SER A 538 8.14 17.94 14.55
N ASP A 539 8.90 17.97 15.63
CA ASP A 539 10.04 17.09 15.88
C ASP A 539 9.73 15.95 16.88
N GLU A 540 8.55 15.98 17.49
CA GLU A 540 8.11 14.97 18.44
C GLU A 540 7.14 13.99 17.76
N HIS A 541 7.44 12.70 17.84
CA HIS A 541 6.66 11.65 17.19
C HIS A 541 6.27 10.52 18.15
N ILE A 542 6.16 10.83 19.45
CA ILE A 542 5.80 9.87 20.49
C ILE A 542 4.70 10.43 21.38
N THR A 543 3.70 9.60 21.69
CA THR A 543 2.66 9.87 22.68
C THR A 543 2.50 8.66 23.59
N CYS A 544 1.83 8.83 24.73
CA CYS A 544 1.46 7.75 25.63
C CYS A 544 -0.07 7.59 25.60
N ALA A 545 -0.54 6.37 25.37
CA ALA A 545 -1.96 6.06 25.33
C ALA A 545 -2.32 4.93 26.30
N GLU A 546 -3.53 4.96 26.84
CA GLU A 546 -4.12 3.87 27.62
C GLU A 546 -5.05 3.05 26.73
N ILE A 547 -4.89 1.73 26.76
CA ILE A 547 -5.72 0.79 25.97
C ILE A 547 -7.10 0.67 26.65
N LYS A 548 -8.13 1.18 25.98
CA LYS A 548 -9.50 1.16 26.53
C LYS A 548 -10.20 -0.18 26.32
N SER A 549 -10.05 -0.77 25.15
CA SER A 549 -10.72 -2.02 24.78
C SER A 549 -9.90 -2.80 23.75
N LEU A 550 -10.07 -4.13 23.79
CA LEU A 550 -9.45 -5.08 22.89
C LEU A 550 -10.52 -5.97 22.28
N TYR A 551 -10.38 -6.31 20.99
CA TYR A 551 -11.39 -7.07 20.26
C TYR A 551 -10.76 -8.16 19.40
N ILE A 552 -11.42 -9.33 19.34
CA ILE A 552 -11.25 -10.30 18.26
C ILE A 552 -12.15 -9.86 17.10
N LEU A 553 -11.59 -9.90 15.89
CA LEU A 553 -12.29 -9.55 14.68
C LEU A 553 -12.99 -10.79 14.11
N MET A 554 -14.32 -10.72 13.97
CA MET A 554 -15.17 -11.81 13.47
C MET A 554 -15.92 -11.42 12.19
N GLY A 555 -15.24 -10.71 11.28
CA GLY A 555 -15.82 -10.15 10.07
C GLY A 555 -16.75 -8.99 10.38
N ARG A 556 -18.05 -9.24 10.42
CA ARG A 556 -19.06 -8.22 10.74
C ARG A 556 -19.22 -7.94 12.24
N GLU A 557 -18.73 -8.82 13.09
CA GLU A 557 -18.89 -8.73 14.53
C GLU A 557 -17.53 -8.53 15.22
N LEU A 558 -17.58 -7.91 16.40
CA LEU A 558 -16.46 -7.73 17.29
C LEU A 558 -16.75 -8.49 18.58
N GLU A 559 -15.79 -9.21 19.10
CA GLU A 559 -15.85 -9.85 20.42
C GLU A 559 -14.83 -9.23 21.34
N GLU A 560 -15.28 -8.68 22.48
CA GLU A 560 -14.39 -8.06 23.46
C GLU A 560 -13.54 -9.12 24.16
N ILE A 561 -12.27 -8.79 24.38
CA ILE A 561 -11.31 -9.63 25.10
C ILE A 561 -10.56 -8.78 26.14
N ASP A 562 -10.10 -9.41 27.21
CA ASP A 562 -9.36 -8.74 28.27
C ASP A 562 -7.86 -8.61 27.96
N GLU A 563 -7.31 -9.55 27.21
CA GLU A 563 -5.89 -9.57 26.84
C GLU A 563 -5.65 -10.06 25.41
N ALA A 564 -4.62 -9.51 24.78
CA ALA A 564 -4.13 -9.90 23.47
C ALA A 564 -2.68 -10.38 23.57
N VAL A 565 -2.39 -11.53 22.97
CA VAL A 565 -1.09 -12.23 23.10
C VAL A 565 -0.30 -12.17 21.80
N ALA A 566 1.02 -12.26 21.92
CA ALA A 566 1.92 -12.29 20.76
C ALA A 566 1.49 -13.33 19.71
N GLY A 567 1.63 -12.96 18.43
CA GLY A 567 1.27 -13.79 17.28
C GLY A 567 -0.15 -13.59 16.75
N ASN A 568 -1.01 -12.80 17.42
CA ASN A 568 -2.41 -12.63 17.05
C ASN A 568 -2.69 -11.29 16.36
N ILE A 569 -3.76 -11.28 15.58
CA ILE A 569 -4.32 -10.08 14.95
C ILE A 569 -5.53 -9.66 15.78
N VAL A 570 -5.56 -8.39 16.19
CA VAL A 570 -6.55 -7.85 17.13
C VAL A 570 -7.02 -6.45 16.73
N GLY A 571 -8.20 -6.08 17.20
CA GLY A 571 -8.71 -4.72 17.17
C GLY A 571 -8.41 -4.01 18.49
N ILE A 572 -7.91 -2.78 18.46
CA ILE A 572 -7.58 -1.99 19.64
C ILE A 572 -8.38 -0.69 19.62
N GLY A 573 -9.14 -0.44 20.68
CA GLY A 573 -9.92 0.79 20.87
C GLY A 573 -9.23 1.78 21.81
N GLY A 574 -9.60 3.06 21.67
CA GLY A 574 -9.09 4.14 22.53
C GLY A 574 -7.85 4.87 21.98
N LEU A 575 -7.46 4.60 20.74
CA LEU A 575 -6.27 5.19 20.10
C LEU A 575 -6.60 6.34 19.12
N GLU A 576 -7.83 6.79 19.09
CA GLU A 576 -8.35 7.74 18.08
C GLU A 576 -7.62 9.08 18.10
N GLU A 577 -7.16 9.54 19.27
CA GLU A 577 -6.46 10.80 19.44
C GLU A 577 -4.94 10.70 19.32
N HIS A 578 -4.39 9.48 19.22
CA HIS A 578 -2.97 9.19 19.22
C HIS A 578 -2.45 8.64 17.90
N VAL A 579 -3.31 8.03 17.07
CA VAL A 579 -2.94 7.39 15.79
C VAL A 579 -3.67 8.07 14.64
N LEU A 580 -2.92 8.49 13.61
CA LEU A 580 -3.51 9.05 12.40
C LEU A 580 -3.86 7.96 11.39
N LYS A 581 -2.89 7.19 10.93
CA LYS A 581 -3.05 6.09 9.94
C LYS A 581 -2.39 4.81 10.44
N THR A 582 -1.08 4.84 10.57
CA THR A 582 -0.24 3.74 11.02
C THR A 582 0.57 4.17 12.23
N ALA A 583 0.86 3.25 13.13
CA ALA A 583 1.73 3.49 14.29
C ALA A 583 2.31 2.18 14.80
N THR A 584 3.35 2.28 15.62
CA THR A 584 3.87 1.16 16.40
C THR A 584 3.56 1.42 17.87
N LEU A 585 3.01 0.42 18.58
CA LEU A 585 2.84 0.49 20.03
C LEU A 585 3.95 -0.31 20.69
N SER A 586 4.54 0.26 21.73
CA SER A 586 5.54 -0.45 22.52
C SER A 586 5.54 0.02 23.97
N THR A 587 5.98 -0.85 24.86
CA THR A 587 6.30 -0.48 26.25
C THR A 587 7.70 0.11 26.39
N THR A 588 8.52 0.04 25.32
CA THR A 588 9.87 0.62 25.28
C THR A 588 10.02 1.69 24.21
N ILE A 589 10.73 2.75 24.54
CA ILE A 589 11.06 3.87 23.63
C ILE A 589 12.11 3.43 22.59
N ALA A 590 12.88 2.38 22.87
CA ALA A 590 13.90 1.84 21.96
C ALA A 590 13.32 1.15 20.72
N CYS A 591 12.00 0.91 20.67
CA CYS A 591 11.35 0.34 19.51
C CYS A 591 11.33 1.37 18.35
N PRO A 592 11.77 1.00 17.13
CA PRO A 592 11.68 1.91 16.00
C PRO A 592 10.23 1.99 15.51
N ALA A 593 9.90 3.08 14.84
CA ALA A 593 8.70 3.10 14.03
C ALA A 593 8.88 2.12 12.86
N PHE A 594 7.89 1.25 12.63
CA PHE A 594 7.98 0.34 11.50
C PHE A 594 7.91 1.11 10.19
N SER A 595 8.69 0.66 9.21
CA SER A 595 8.78 1.29 7.90
C SER A 595 7.40 1.53 7.31
N GLU A 596 7.19 2.69 6.69
CA GLU A 596 5.93 2.99 6.01
C GLU A 596 5.64 1.98 4.91
N LEU A 597 4.35 1.66 4.73
CA LEU A 597 3.90 0.83 3.63
C LEU A 597 4.23 1.52 2.30
N GLN A 598 5.01 0.84 1.48
CA GLN A 598 5.18 1.25 0.10
C GLN A 598 3.90 0.90 -0.65
N SER A 599 3.04 1.91 -0.85
CA SER A 599 1.86 1.70 -1.67
C SER A 599 2.28 1.39 -3.11
N ALA A 600 1.82 0.25 -3.62
CA ALA A 600 2.03 -0.11 -5.02
C ALA A 600 1.28 0.83 -5.98
N ALA A 601 0.22 1.49 -5.51
CA ALA A 601 -0.52 2.50 -6.25
C ALA A 601 -0.25 3.89 -5.65
N VAL A 602 0.25 4.78 -6.48
CA VAL A 602 0.36 6.20 -6.15
C VAL A 602 -1.00 6.85 -6.37
N PRO A 603 -1.53 7.62 -5.40
CA PRO A 603 -2.77 8.36 -5.61
C PRO A 603 -2.61 9.36 -6.75
N ILE A 604 -3.48 9.28 -7.75
CA ILE A 604 -3.36 10.04 -9.00
C ILE A 604 -4.53 10.98 -9.26
N LEU A 605 -5.73 10.67 -8.75
CA LEU A 605 -6.93 11.43 -9.02
C LEU A 605 -7.11 12.52 -7.97
N ARG A 606 -7.12 13.78 -8.40
CA ARG A 606 -7.26 14.96 -7.54
C ARG A 606 -8.60 15.64 -7.78
N VAL A 607 -9.32 15.95 -6.71
CA VAL A 607 -10.63 16.58 -6.77
C VAL A 607 -10.77 17.57 -5.62
N ALA A 608 -11.25 18.78 -5.92
CA ALA A 608 -11.56 19.79 -4.91
C ALA A 608 -12.97 19.57 -4.34
N LEU A 609 -13.12 19.83 -3.06
CA LEU A 609 -14.36 19.64 -2.32
C LEU A 609 -14.77 20.94 -1.64
N GLU A 610 -16.04 21.29 -1.80
CA GLU A 610 -16.65 22.43 -1.17
C GLU A 610 -17.98 22.04 -0.50
N PRO A 611 -18.32 22.59 0.67
CA PRO A 611 -19.63 22.38 1.26
C PRO A 611 -20.66 23.19 0.45
N ALA A 612 -21.88 22.65 0.26
CA ALA A 612 -22.94 23.36 -0.41
C ALA A 612 -23.28 24.70 0.31
N ASN A 613 -23.12 24.74 1.63
CA ASN A 613 -23.25 25.93 2.45
C ASN A 613 -21.91 26.29 3.10
N PRO A 614 -21.35 27.50 2.85
CA PRO A 614 -20.06 27.92 3.42
C PRO A 614 -19.97 27.84 4.95
N SER A 615 -21.10 28.03 5.66
CA SER A 615 -21.18 27.90 7.13
C SER A 615 -20.85 26.46 7.65
N GLN A 616 -20.96 25.46 6.78
CA GLN A 616 -20.68 24.06 7.12
C GLN A 616 -19.22 23.66 6.87
N LEU A 617 -18.34 24.59 6.52
CA LEU A 617 -16.91 24.35 6.30
C LEU A 617 -16.23 23.66 7.49
N PRO A 618 -16.47 24.02 8.76
CA PRO A 618 -15.87 23.31 9.89
C PRO A 618 -16.28 21.81 9.97
N GLN A 619 -17.50 21.50 9.55
CA GLN A 619 -18.00 20.11 9.50
C GLN A 619 -17.31 19.33 8.38
N LEU A 620 -17.10 19.95 7.21
CA LEU A 620 -16.32 19.36 6.12
C LEU A 620 -14.88 19.05 6.57
N VAL A 621 -14.22 20.03 7.19
CA VAL A 621 -12.84 19.87 7.68
C VAL A 621 -12.75 18.73 8.71
N LYS A 622 -13.72 18.64 9.63
CA LYS A 622 -13.80 17.52 10.59
C LYS A 622 -14.00 16.20 9.88
N GLY A 623 -14.91 16.13 8.91
CA GLY A 623 -15.16 14.94 8.10
C GLY A 623 -13.94 14.50 7.30
N LEU A 624 -13.20 15.42 6.69
CA LEU A 624 -11.96 15.14 5.96
C LEU A 624 -10.84 14.59 6.85
N LYS A 625 -10.74 15.06 8.11
CA LYS A 625 -9.79 14.50 9.08
C LYS A 625 -10.13 13.06 9.43
N LEU A 626 -11.43 12.75 9.65
CA LEU A 626 -11.88 11.39 9.92
C LEU A 626 -11.69 10.46 8.71
N LEU A 627 -11.96 10.96 7.50
CA LEU A 627 -11.70 10.22 6.25
C LEU A 627 -10.21 9.90 6.10
N ASN A 628 -9.34 10.89 6.30
CA ASN A 628 -7.88 10.70 6.23
C ASN A 628 -7.36 9.69 7.27
N GLN A 629 -8.02 9.58 8.42
CA GLN A 629 -7.69 8.59 9.46
C GLN A 629 -8.18 7.18 9.10
N SER A 630 -9.37 7.07 8.48
CA SER A 630 -9.99 5.77 8.15
C SER A 630 -9.44 5.12 6.90
N ASP A 631 -8.82 5.88 6.00
CA ASP A 631 -8.31 5.39 4.73
C ASP A 631 -6.82 5.69 4.58
N SER A 632 -6.04 4.64 4.38
CA SER A 632 -4.57 4.75 4.27
C SER A 632 -4.11 5.42 2.98
N CYS A 633 -4.87 5.28 1.89
CA CYS A 633 -4.50 5.74 0.56
C CYS A 633 -4.92 7.18 0.27
N VAL A 634 -5.99 7.68 0.91
CA VAL A 634 -6.48 9.04 0.71
C VAL A 634 -5.46 10.04 1.25
N GLN A 635 -5.18 11.08 0.46
CA GLN A 635 -4.44 12.26 0.92
C GLN A 635 -5.37 13.47 0.89
N VAL A 636 -5.42 14.20 1.98
CA VAL A 636 -6.17 15.44 2.09
C VAL A 636 -5.17 16.60 2.05
N LEU A 637 -5.30 17.45 1.06
CA LEU A 637 -4.45 18.62 0.85
C LEU A 637 -5.29 19.90 0.99
N LEU A 638 -4.71 20.90 1.60
CA LEU A 638 -5.20 22.26 1.56
C LEU A 638 -4.32 23.04 0.58
N GLN A 639 -4.88 23.52 -0.50
CA GLN A 639 -4.16 24.33 -1.46
C GLN A 639 -3.94 25.76 -0.92
N GLU A 640 -3.00 26.48 -1.48
CA GLU A 640 -2.75 27.89 -1.13
C GLU A 640 -3.95 28.78 -1.47
N SER A 641 -4.78 28.37 -2.43
CA SER A 641 -6.07 28.97 -2.76
C SER A 641 -7.12 28.85 -1.64
N GLY A 642 -6.89 27.99 -0.63
CA GLY A 642 -7.84 27.68 0.44
C GLY A 642 -8.78 26.52 0.11
N GLU A 643 -8.66 25.90 -1.06
CA GLU A 643 -9.47 24.76 -1.48
C GLU A 643 -9.03 23.46 -0.79
N HIS A 644 -9.99 22.68 -0.36
CA HIS A 644 -9.74 21.34 0.17
C HIS A 644 -9.74 20.33 -0.98
N VAL A 645 -8.58 19.72 -1.24
CA VAL A 645 -8.40 18.72 -2.30
C VAL A 645 -8.18 17.35 -1.69
N ILE A 646 -8.92 16.36 -2.18
CA ILE A 646 -8.63 14.96 -1.92
C ILE A 646 -7.90 14.33 -3.09
N VAL A 647 -6.91 13.51 -2.78
CA VAL A 647 -6.16 12.72 -3.76
C VAL A 647 -6.44 11.26 -3.51
N THR A 648 -6.94 10.56 -4.52
CA THR A 648 -7.37 9.16 -4.45
C THR A 648 -6.66 8.31 -5.51
N ALA A 649 -6.66 7.00 -5.34
CA ALA A 649 -5.98 6.07 -6.25
C ALA A 649 -6.68 5.95 -7.61
N GLY A 650 -8.01 6.06 -7.64
CA GLY A 650 -8.81 5.96 -8.85
C GLY A 650 -10.25 6.40 -8.64
N GLU A 651 -11.09 6.20 -9.66
CA GLU A 651 -12.46 6.68 -9.69
C GLU A 651 -13.37 5.93 -8.70
N VAL A 652 -13.26 4.60 -8.62
CA VAL A 652 -14.04 3.79 -7.67
C VAL A 652 -13.67 4.14 -6.22
N HIS A 653 -12.38 4.38 -5.98
CA HIS A 653 -11.90 4.85 -4.69
C HIS A 653 -12.44 6.24 -4.33
N LEU A 654 -12.48 7.16 -5.31
CA LEU A 654 -13.07 8.50 -5.12
C LEU A 654 -14.54 8.42 -4.73
N GLU A 655 -15.34 7.67 -5.49
CA GLU A 655 -16.77 7.51 -5.22
C GLU A 655 -17.03 7.00 -3.81
N ARG A 656 -16.30 5.97 -3.40
CA ARG A 656 -16.36 5.43 -2.03
C ARG A 656 -16.02 6.49 -0.97
N CYS A 657 -14.94 7.24 -1.17
CA CYS A 657 -14.53 8.28 -0.23
C CYS A 657 -15.56 9.40 -0.11
N LEU A 658 -16.19 9.79 -1.23
CA LEU A 658 -17.26 10.77 -1.24
C LEU A 658 -18.52 10.28 -0.55
N GLU A 659 -18.87 9.01 -0.74
CA GLU A 659 -19.99 8.38 -0.06
C GLU A 659 -19.78 8.29 1.45
N ASP A 660 -18.61 7.83 1.88
CA ASP A 660 -18.23 7.81 3.30
C ASP A 660 -18.22 9.22 3.91
N LEU A 661 -17.72 10.23 3.16
CA LEU A 661 -17.66 11.59 3.63
C LEU A 661 -19.08 12.20 3.79
N LYS A 662 -19.96 11.99 2.82
CA LYS A 662 -21.34 12.50 2.83
C LYS A 662 -22.21 11.83 3.88
N ASN A 663 -22.12 10.49 4.02
CA ASN A 663 -23.05 9.71 4.83
C ASN A 663 -22.56 9.49 6.27
N ASN A 664 -21.24 9.28 6.46
CA ASN A 664 -20.68 8.82 7.71
C ASN A 664 -19.91 9.91 8.47
N TYR A 665 -19.10 10.73 7.79
CA TYR A 665 -18.15 11.61 8.47
C TYR A 665 -18.58 13.06 8.55
N ALA A 666 -18.85 13.72 7.43
CA ALA A 666 -19.28 15.12 7.41
C ALA A 666 -20.78 15.28 7.56
N LYS A 667 -21.56 14.35 7.03
CA LYS A 667 -23.05 14.32 7.05
C LYS A 667 -23.67 15.61 6.48
N ILE A 668 -23.05 16.17 5.44
CA ILE A 668 -23.45 17.39 4.76
C ILE A 668 -23.47 17.19 3.25
N PRO A 669 -24.25 17.96 2.50
CA PRO A 669 -24.16 17.99 1.05
C PRO A 669 -22.86 18.65 0.61
N ILE A 670 -22.12 17.98 -0.27
CA ILE A 670 -20.77 18.37 -0.74
C ILE A 670 -20.82 18.53 -2.25
N SER A 671 -20.31 19.66 -2.74
CA SER A 671 -20.02 19.89 -4.14
C SER A 671 -18.62 19.36 -4.47
N VAL A 672 -18.49 18.72 -5.62
CA VAL A 672 -17.28 18.05 -6.08
C VAL A 672 -16.88 18.66 -7.40
N SER A 673 -15.62 19.08 -7.54
CA SER A 673 -15.10 19.60 -8.79
C SER A 673 -14.84 18.50 -9.82
N GLU A 674 -14.62 18.88 -11.07
CA GLU A 674 -14.00 17.98 -12.04
C GLU A 674 -12.57 17.62 -11.61
N PRO A 675 -12.03 16.47 -12.09
CA PRO A 675 -10.68 16.07 -11.76
C PRO A 675 -9.63 17.11 -12.14
N ILE A 676 -8.78 17.48 -11.19
CA ILE A 676 -7.73 18.48 -11.35
C ILE A 676 -6.48 17.83 -11.91
N VAL A 677 -5.98 18.31 -13.04
CA VAL A 677 -4.71 17.89 -13.61
C VAL A 677 -3.60 18.76 -13.05
N PRO A 678 -2.59 18.20 -12.38
CA PRO A 678 -1.45 18.98 -11.89
C PRO A 678 -0.54 19.38 -13.04
N PHE A 679 -0.16 20.65 -13.06
CA PHE A 679 0.83 21.20 -13.97
C PHE A 679 2.16 21.47 -13.26
N ARG A 680 3.21 21.59 -14.03
CA ARG A 680 4.53 22.08 -13.62
C ARG A 680 4.95 23.17 -14.58
N GLU A 681 5.67 24.17 -14.06
CA GLU A 681 6.23 25.24 -14.88
C GLU A 681 7.68 24.89 -15.25
N THR A 682 8.04 25.04 -16.53
CA THR A 682 9.40 24.77 -17.01
C THR A 682 9.83 25.79 -18.06
N ILE A 683 11.14 25.81 -18.29
CA ILE A 683 11.74 26.52 -19.41
C ILE A 683 12.38 25.50 -20.35
N ILE A 684 12.34 25.78 -21.63
CA ILE A 684 12.94 24.93 -22.66
C ILE A 684 14.05 25.70 -23.35
N GLU A 685 14.99 24.97 -23.96
CA GLU A 685 15.91 25.58 -24.90
C GLU A 685 15.12 26.17 -26.09
N PRO A 686 15.51 27.32 -26.62
CA PRO A 686 14.85 27.85 -27.79
C PRO A 686 14.90 26.80 -28.91
N PRO A 687 13.77 26.60 -29.62
CA PRO A 687 13.76 25.60 -30.70
C PRO A 687 14.83 25.93 -31.72
N LYS A 688 15.65 24.93 -32.05
CA LYS A 688 16.60 25.06 -33.17
C LYS A 688 15.75 25.21 -34.43
N ILE A 689 15.78 26.39 -35.02
CA ILE A 689 15.00 26.73 -36.21
C ILE A 689 15.53 25.87 -37.34
N ASP A 690 14.70 24.97 -37.85
CA ASP A 690 14.97 24.26 -39.10
C ASP A 690 14.89 25.28 -40.26
N MET A 691 15.99 25.45 -40.98
CA MET A 691 16.12 26.42 -42.05
C MET A 691 15.02 26.34 -43.14
N ALA A 692 14.26 25.23 -43.17
CA ALA A 692 13.17 25.04 -44.13
C ALA A 692 11.88 25.86 -43.81
N ASN A 693 11.72 26.34 -42.58
CA ASN A 693 10.52 27.12 -42.18
C ASN A 693 10.78 28.64 -42.08
N GLU A 694 12.01 29.11 -42.26
CA GLU A 694 12.32 30.54 -42.15
C GLU A 694 11.70 31.40 -43.27
N GLU A 695 11.35 30.84 -44.45
CA GLU A 695 10.72 31.59 -45.53
C GLU A 695 9.23 31.90 -45.27
N ILE A 696 8.53 31.19 -44.38
CA ILE A 696 7.11 31.39 -44.15
C ILE A 696 6.86 32.40 -43.02
N ASP A 697 7.72 32.44 -42.01
CA ASP A 697 7.56 33.32 -40.85
C ASP A 697 8.16 34.72 -41.05
N SER A 698 9.11 34.88 -41.99
CA SER A 698 9.74 36.16 -42.27
C SER A 698 8.83 37.19 -42.95
N GLN A 699 7.59 36.84 -43.37
CA GLN A 699 6.65 37.76 -43.99
C GLN A 699 5.69 38.44 -42.98
N ASN A 700 5.66 38.04 -41.70
CA ASN A 700 4.72 38.57 -40.72
C ASN A 700 5.34 39.17 -39.44
N ILE A 701 6.65 39.37 -39.38
CA ILE A 701 7.26 40.02 -38.20
C ILE A 701 7.56 41.44 -38.55
N ASP A 702 6.71 42.37 -38.08
CA ASP A 702 6.99 43.78 -37.98
C ASP A 702 8.35 43.94 -37.24
N LYS A 703 9.27 44.63 -37.88
CA LYS A 703 10.58 45.03 -37.36
C LYS A 703 10.38 45.97 -36.16
N GLY A 704 10.02 45.45 -35.00
CA GLY A 704 10.10 46.14 -33.73
C GLY A 704 11.37 45.71 -33.02
N HIS A 705 12.33 46.62 -32.95
CA HIS A 705 13.52 46.62 -32.08
C HIS A 705 13.86 45.29 -31.39
N ASP A 706 14.80 44.53 -31.97
CA ASP A 706 15.60 43.51 -31.26
C ASP A 706 16.50 44.25 -30.25
N THR A 707 15.96 44.59 -29.11
CA THR A 707 16.80 44.69 -27.90
C THR A 707 17.05 43.28 -27.45
N GLU A 708 18.28 42.76 -27.64
CA GLU A 708 18.74 41.56 -26.93
C GLU A 708 18.47 41.80 -25.46
N VAL A 709 17.44 41.20 -24.95
CA VAL A 709 17.10 41.23 -23.53
C VAL A 709 18.18 40.42 -22.83
N ASP A 710 19.03 41.09 -22.06
CA ASP A 710 20.06 40.42 -21.25
C ASP A 710 19.39 39.36 -20.40
N PRO A 711 19.70 38.07 -20.57
CA PRO A 711 19.06 36.99 -19.79
C PRO A 711 19.44 37.01 -18.31
N VAL A 712 20.32 37.93 -17.89
CA VAL A 712 20.75 38.12 -16.51
C VAL A 712 19.90 39.19 -15.84
N ILE A 713 19.16 38.78 -14.80
CA ILE A 713 18.31 39.70 -14.04
C ILE A 713 19.09 40.24 -12.83
N THR A 714 19.19 41.56 -12.73
CA THR A 714 19.75 42.24 -11.57
C THR A 714 18.61 42.71 -10.65
N VAL A 715 18.63 42.24 -9.40
CA VAL A 715 17.64 42.64 -8.37
C VAL A 715 18.39 43.30 -7.21
N LEU A 716 17.81 44.37 -6.68
CA LEU A 716 18.27 45.08 -5.51
C LEU A 716 17.25 44.90 -4.36
N THR A 717 17.73 44.79 -3.14
CA THR A 717 16.86 44.90 -1.96
C THR A 717 16.27 46.31 -1.86
N ASN A 718 15.11 46.43 -1.18
CA ASN A 718 14.40 47.70 -1.08
C ASN A 718 15.27 48.82 -0.44
N ASN A 719 16.15 48.45 0.47
CA ASN A 719 17.13 49.35 1.08
C ASN A 719 18.42 49.52 0.25
N LYS A 720 18.53 48.83 -0.92
CA LYS A 720 19.68 48.82 -1.83
C LYS A 720 20.99 48.34 -1.23
N GLN A 721 20.97 47.68 -0.08
CA GLN A 721 22.15 47.12 0.56
C GLN A 721 22.65 45.82 -0.05
N SER A 722 21.80 45.09 -0.75
CA SER A 722 22.20 43.88 -1.45
C SER A 722 21.84 43.93 -2.93
N ARG A 723 22.77 43.52 -3.76
CA ARG A 723 22.61 43.38 -5.21
C ARG A 723 22.85 41.95 -5.60
N ILE A 724 21.89 41.40 -6.36
CA ILE A 724 21.89 39.99 -6.74
C ILE A 724 21.68 39.91 -8.27
N LYS A 725 22.53 39.12 -8.96
CA LYS A 725 22.34 38.77 -10.36
C LYS A 725 22.02 37.30 -10.49
N ILE A 726 20.90 37.01 -11.13
CA ILE A 726 20.38 35.65 -11.32
C ILE A 726 20.07 35.43 -12.79
N ARG A 727 20.49 34.27 -13.32
CA ARG A 727 20.14 33.76 -14.62
C ARG A 727 19.43 32.45 -14.51
N ALA A 728 18.34 32.23 -15.24
CA ALA A 728 17.66 30.92 -15.35
C ALA A 728 18.12 30.19 -16.62
N ARG A 729 18.32 28.87 -16.49
CA ARG A 729 18.66 27.96 -17.61
C ARG A 729 17.80 26.70 -17.55
N SER A 730 17.51 26.11 -18.72
CA SER A 730 16.89 24.78 -18.78
C SER A 730 17.85 23.72 -18.27
N LEU A 731 17.40 22.92 -17.31
CA LEU A 731 18.18 21.81 -16.76
C LEU A 731 18.04 20.59 -17.68
N PRO A 732 19.13 19.91 -18.06
CA PRO A 732 19.06 18.70 -18.86
C PRO A 732 18.17 17.62 -18.24
N ASN A 733 17.47 16.88 -19.09
CA ASN A 733 16.51 15.86 -18.64
C ASN A 733 17.14 14.76 -17.79
N GLU A 734 18.38 14.39 -18.10
CA GLU A 734 19.14 13.35 -17.38
C GLU A 734 19.41 13.77 -15.94
N ILE A 735 19.80 15.04 -15.72
CA ILE A 735 20.01 15.58 -14.37
C ILE A 735 18.67 15.72 -13.64
N THR A 736 17.64 16.20 -14.33
CA THR A 736 16.29 16.33 -13.77
C THR A 736 15.75 14.95 -13.31
N ALA A 737 15.93 13.90 -14.12
CA ALA A 737 15.53 12.53 -13.78
C ALA A 737 16.33 11.95 -12.60
N LEU A 738 17.63 12.24 -12.51
CA LEU A 738 18.46 11.83 -11.38
C LEU A 738 18.00 12.50 -10.08
N LEU A 739 17.71 13.80 -10.11
CA LEU A 739 17.19 14.53 -8.93
C LEU A 739 15.85 13.97 -8.48
N ASP A 740 14.96 13.68 -9.43
CA ASP A 740 13.63 13.13 -9.13
C ASP A 740 13.73 11.70 -8.53
N LYS A 741 14.61 10.86 -9.06
CA LYS A 741 14.90 9.52 -8.53
C LYS A 741 15.48 9.58 -7.11
N SER A 742 16.28 10.60 -6.82
CA SER A 742 17.01 10.77 -5.56
C SER A 742 16.25 11.62 -4.52
N THR A 743 14.99 11.93 -4.75
CA THR A 743 14.17 12.80 -3.89
C THR A 743 14.16 12.36 -2.42
N ASP A 744 14.05 11.05 -2.14
CA ASP A 744 14.00 10.51 -0.78
C ASP A 744 15.35 10.68 -0.06
N LEU A 745 16.47 10.48 -0.78
CA LEU A 745 17.81 10.71 -0.26
C LEU A 745 18.00 12.20 0.09
N LEU A 746 17.66 13.09 -0.83
CA LEU A 746 17.78 14.54 -0.63
C LEU A 746 16.92 15.05 0.53
N LYS A 747 15.72 14.49 0.71
CA LYS A 747 14.87 14.75 1.88
C LYS A 747 15.54 14.35 3.20
N ALA A 748 16.08 13.14 3.25
CA ALA A 748 16.73 12.62 4.45
C ALA A 748 17.93 13.47 4.84
N VAL A 749 18.74 13.85 3.87
CA VAL A 749 19.90 14.75 4.05
C VAL A 749 19.44 16.12 4.55
N SER A 750 18.43 16.72 3.93
CA SER A 750 17.88 18.01 4.37
C SER A 750 17.35 17.98 5.80
N GLN A 751 16.69 16.89 6.20
CA GLN A 751 16.22 16.71 7.58
C GLN A 751 17.37 16.59 8.56
N HIS A 752 18.42 15.86 8.19
CA HIS A 752 19.62 15.74 9.02
C HIS A 752 20.33 17.08 9.25
N ILE A 753 20.51 17.87 8.18
CA ILE A 753 21.11 19.22 8.27
C ILE A 753 20.27 20.13 9.20
N LYS A 754 18.94 20.09 9.10
CA LYS A 754 18.05 20.87 9.97
C LYS A 754 18.16 20.45 11.43
N SER A 755 18.34 19.16 11.73
CA SER A 755 18.53 18.69 13.09
C SER A 755 19.82 19.19 13.72
N LEU A 756 20.90 19.29 12.94
CA LEU A 756 22.18 19.87 13.40
C LEU A 756 22.06 21.35 13.74
N HIS A 757 21.31 22.12 12.96
CA HIS A 757 21.11 23.56 13.19
C HIS A 757 20.10 23.88 14.31
N GLY A 758 19.16 22.98 14.61
CA GLY A 758 18.18 23.13 15.70
C GLY A 758 18.81 23.01 17.09
N SER A 759 19.84 22.20 17.23
CA SER A 759 20.53 21.96 18.49
C SER A 759 21.40 23.16 18.98
N SER A 760 21.79 24.04 18.07
CA SER A 760 22.70 25.16 18.41
C SER A 760 22.00 26.45 18.90
N LYS A 761 20.68 26.54 18.92
CA LYS A 761 19.95 27.77 19.31
C LYS A 761 19.49 27.85 20.77
N ASN A 762 19.69 26.84 21.61
CA ASN A 762 19.19 26.82 22.98
C ASN A 762 20.24 26.79 24.09
N GLU A 763 21.52 27.05 23.84
CA GLU A 763 22.50 27.13 24.91
C GLU A 763 23.23 28.47 24.91
N ASN A 764 23.10 29.20 26.04
CA ASN A 764 23.87 30.39 26.35
C ASN A 764 25.37 30.11 26.25
N ILE A 765 26.02 30.83 25.34
CA ILE A 765 27.41 30.72 24.98
C ILE A 765 28.26 31.43 26.04
N GLU A 766 28.49 30.82 27.20
CA GLU A 766 29.57 31.35 28.06
C GLU A 766 30.28 30.33 28.97
N ASN A 767 29.93 29.06 29.06
CA ASN A 767 30.61 28.14 29.99
C ASN A 767 30.70 26.68 29.57
N LYS A 768 31.11 26.31 28.37
CA LYS A 768 31.48 24.91 28.06
C LYS A 768 32.44 24.80 26.88
N LEU A 769 33.65 25.33 26.99
CA LEU A 769 34.73 25.02 26.06
C LEU A 769 35.60 23.82 26.46
N ASP A 770 35.41 23.27 27.69
CA ASP A 770 36.27 22.21 28.22
C ASP A 770 35.67 20.81 28.30
N ASP A 771 34.38 20.60 27.98
CA ASP A 771 33.74 19.29 28.04
C ASP A 771 33.38 18.65 26.66
N LEU A 772 33.93 19.17 25.57
CA LEU A 772 33.71 18.68 24.20
C LEU A 772 34.66 17.53 23.79
N ASN A 773 34.98 16.64 24.69
CA ASN A 773 35.69 15.38 24.41
C ASN A 773 34.84 14.17 24.77
N ILE A 774 33.56 14.18 24.45
CA ILE A 774 32.73 12.96 24.39
C ILE A 774 32.12 12.87 22.99
N ASN A 775 32.59 11.88 22.25
CA ASN A 775 32.18 11.47 20.90
C ASN A 775 30.64 11.29 20.79
N GLY A 776 29.97 12.35 20.47
CA GLY A 776 28.56 12.41 20.16
C GLY A 776 28.30 13.19 18.87
N THR A 777 29.17 13.01 17.88
CA THR A 777 28.87 13.43 16.51
C THR A 777 27.73 12.55 16.01
N HIS A 778 26.59 13.14 15.71
CA HIS A 778 25.58 12.54 14.84
C HIS A 778 26.20 12.34 13.44
N GLU A 779 27.01 11.32 13.28
CA GLU A 779 27.54 10.91 12.00
C GLU A 779 26.37 10.37 11.17
N LEU A 780 26.26 10.86 9.94
CA LEU A 780 25.42 10.25 8.94
C LEU A 780 25.75 8.75 8.87
N SER A 781 24.73 7.89 8.85
CA SER A 781 24.97 6.45 8.72
C SER A 781 25.89 6.20 7.53
N ASP A 782 26.86 5.28 7.68
CA ASP A 782 27.83 4.95 6.62
C ASP A 782 27.17 4.64 5.29
N ARG A 783 25.97 4.05 5.32
CA ARG A 783 25.18 3.80 4.12
C ARG A 783 24.66 5.08 3.48
N MET A 784 24.22 6.03 4.28
CA MET A 784 23.74 7.32 3.79
C MET A 784 24.88 8.11 3.15
N LEU A 785 26.07 8.05 3.73
CA LEU A 785 27.30 8.63 3.18
C LEU A 785 27.61 8.01 1.82
N LYS A 786 27.57 6.69 1.71
CA LYS A 786 27.80 5.98 0.46
C LYS A 786 26.76 6.32 -0.63
N LEU A 787 25.48 6.40 -0.24
CA LEU A 787 24.42 6.79 -1.18
C LEU A 787 24.62 8.23 -1.70
N ILE A 788 25.09 9.12 -0.84
CA ILE A 788 25.43 10.48 -1.25
C ILE A 788 26.66 10.51 -2.17
N GLU A 789 27.68 9.71 -1.89
CA GLU A 789 28.86 9.56 -2.75
C GLU A 789 28.47 9.01 -4.13
N ILE A 790 27.65 7.96 -4.18
CA ILE A 790 27.11 7.40 -5.44
C ILE A 790 26.31 8.46 -6.21
N PHE A 791 25.44 9.20 -5.52
CA PHE A 791 24.65 10.26 -6.15
C PHE A 791 25.56 11.35 -6.75
N ILE A 792 26.59 11.77 -6.04
CA ILE A 792 27.56 12.79 -6.52
C ILE A 792 28.35 12.25 -7.71
N GLU A 793 28.73 10.96 -7.68
CA GLU A 793 29.48 10.34 -8.77
C GLU A 793 28.61 10.17 -10.02
N GLU A 794 27.38 9.68 -9.88
CA GLU A 794 26.40 9.65 -10.98
C GLU A 794 26.16 11.05 -11.56
N LEU A 795 26.02 12.07 -10.71
CA LEU A 795 25.85 13.44 -11.14
C LEU A 795 27.08 13.96 -11.92
N LYS A 796 28.29 13.68 -11.45
CA LYS A 796 29.54 14.02 -12.14
C LYS A 796 29.65 13.30 -13.49
N ASN A 797 29.30 12.02 -13.55
CA ASN A 797 29.32 11.22 -14.77
C ASN A 797 28.31 11.73 -15.80
N ILE A 798 27.12 12.11 -15.39
CA ILE A 798 26.09 12.67 -16.27
C ILE A 798 26.54 14.07 -16.74
N SER A 799 26.98 14.93 -15.83
CA SER A 799 27.36 16.31 -16.14
C SER A 799 28.54 16.37 -17.08
N SER A 800 29.52 15.47 -16.95
CA SER A 800 30.67 15.39 -17.86
C SER A 800 30.31 15.01 -19.31
N LYS A 801 29.21 14.27 -19.50
CA LYS A 801 28.69 13.88 -20.83
C LYS A 801 27.88 14.97 -21.52
N LEU A 802 27.33 15.93 -20.76
CA LEU A 802 26.43 16.96 -21.27
C LEU A 802 27.13 18.22 -21.83
N GLY A 803 28.46 18.29 -21.72
CA GLY A 803 29.24 19.38 -22.24
C GLY A 803 29.89 20.27 -21.16
N PRO A 804 30.75 21.22 -21.58
CA PRO A 804 31.58 22.03 -20.66
C PRO A 804 30.75 22.96 -19.77
N GLU A 805 29.56 23.33 -20.18
CA GLU A 805 28.70 24.23 -19.39
C GLU A 805 28.15 23.56 -18.12
N TRP A 806 28.00 22.24 -18.15
CA TRP A 806 27.43 21.43 -17.03
C TRP A 806 28.51 20.62 -16.29
N SER A 807 29.76 20.62 -16.74
CA SER A 807 30.83 19.78 -16.18
C SER A 807 31.09 20.02 -14.68
N ASN A 808 30.92 21.25 -14.18
CA ASN A 808 31.20 21.64 -12.80
C ASN A 808 29.94 21.77 -11.93
N VAL A 809 28.77 21.30 -12.39
CA VAL A 809 27.51 21.45 -11.67
C VAL A 809 27.58 20.84 -10.29
N ALA A 810 28.19 19.68 -10.13
CA ALA A 810 28.30 18.99 -8.83
C ALA A 810 29.01 19.82 -7.76
N GLU A 811 29.92 20.73 -8.15
CA GLU A 811 30.65 21.61 -7.22
C GLU A 811 29.94 22.95 -6.99
N GLN A 812 29.09 23.35 -7.93
CA GLN A 812 28.37 24.62 -7.90
C GLN A 812 26.98 24.53 -7.25
N ILE A 813 26.47 23.33 -6.94
CA ILE A 813 25.15 23.21 -6.34
C ILE A 813 25.12 23.89 -4.98
N TRP A 814 24.23 24.85 -4.82
CA TRP A 814 23.94 25.52 -3.57
C TRP A 814 22.72 24.94 -2.85
N SER A 815 21.66 24.70 -3.58
CA SER A 815 20.44 24.08 -3.06
C SER A 815 19.64 23.40 -4.15
N VAL A 816 18.79 22.47 -3.75
CA VAL A 816 17.78 21.82 -4.61
C VAL A 816 16.39 22.26 -4.18
N GLY A 817 15.45 22.45 -5.11
CA GLY A 817 14.13 22.96 -4.79
C GLY A 817 13.04 22.43 -5.71
N PRO A 818 11.77 22.55 -5.28
CA PRO A 818 11.27 23.06 -4.00
C PRO A 818 11.43 22.09 -2.81
N ARG A 819 11.24 22.57 -1.60
CA ARG A 819 11.28 21.80 -0.34
C ARG A 819 12.61 21.10 -0.06
N ASN A 820 13.72 21.61 -0.59
CA ASN A 820 15.08 21.04 -0.51
C ASN A 820 15.22 19.62 -1.08
N CYS A 821 14.33 19.18 -1.94
CA CYS A 821 14.37 17.85 -2.54
C CYS A 821 13.78 17.78 -3.96
N GLY A 822 13.41 18.92 -4.56
CA GLY A 822 12.79 18.98 -5.88
C GLY A 822 13.77 18.93 -7.03
N PRO A 823 13.27 18.85 -8.29
CA PRO A 823 14.06 18.67 -9.49
C PRO A 823 14.60 19.97 -10.08
N ASN A 824 14.82 21.02 -9.26
CA ASN A 824 15.41 22.28 -9.70
C ASN A 824 16.68 22.56 -8.91
N LEU A 825 17.63 23.27 -9.50
CA LEU A 825 18.92 23.58 -8.91
C LEU A 825 19.09 25.08 -8.69
N LEU A 826 19.68 25.46 -7.56
CA LEU A 826 20.31 26.74 -7.34
C LEU A 826 21.83 26.52 -7.46
N LEU A 827 22.49 27.21 -8.39
CA LEU A 827 23.92 27.09 -8.66
C LEU A 827 24.64 28.37 -8.24
N ASN A 828 25.73 28.22 -7.52
CA ASN A 828 26.61 29.31 -7.18
C ASN A 828 27.69 29.45 -8.25
N GLN A 829 27.67 30.57 -8.95
CA GLN A 829 28.68 30.99 -9.92
C GLN A 829 29.36 32.30 -9.49
N THR A 830 29.16 32.73 -8.23
CA THR A 830 29.78 33.93 -7.68
C THR A 830 31.27 33.66 -7.42
N PRO A 831 32.21 34.47 -7.96
CA PRO A 831 33.62 34.20 -7.80
C PRO A 831 34.14 34.40 -6.37
N ASP A 832 33.43 35.16 -5.54
CA ASP A 832 33.87 35.61 -4.21
C ASP A 832 33.11 34.93 -3.04
N TYR A 833 32.29 33.96 -3.30
CA TYR A 833 31.44 33.34 -2.25
C TYR A 833 31.41 31.81 -2.38
N ASP A 834 31.86 31.14 -1.32
CA ASP A 834 31.84 29.69 -1.24
C ASP A 834 30.58 29.22 -0.49
N THR A 835 29.86 28.31 -1.08
CA THR A 835 28.59 27.78 -0.53
C THR A 835 28.81 26.49 0.26
N LYS A 836 27.93 26.27 1.25
CA LYS A 836 27.86 25.02 2.03
C LYS A 836 26.83 24.06 1.44
N PHE A 837 27.16 23.39 0.35
CA PHE A 837 26.35 22.26 -0.07
C PHE A 837 26.95 20.95 0.44
N LEU A 838 26.14 20.14 1.04
CA LEU A 838 26.25 18.75 1.54
C LEU A 838 27.60 18.20 1.99
N TYR A 839 28.75 18.66 1.47
CA TYR A 839 30.03 17.96 1.67
C TYR A 839 31.31 18.79 1.69
N HIS A 840 31.30 20.12 1.74
CA HIS A 840 32.56 20.85 1.80
C HIS A 840 33.12 20.87 3.23
N LYS A 841 34.14 20.07 3.46
CA LYS A 841 35.00 20.07 4.67
C LYS A 841 35.97 21.30 4.75
N ASN A 842 35.86 22.27 3.85
CA ASN A 842 36.75 23.40 3.83
C ASN A 842 36.39 24.39 4.95
N GLU A 843 37.39 24.80 5.70
CA GLU A 843 37.30 25.90 6.67
C GLU A 843 36.82 27.15 5.91
N LEU A 844 35.60 27.55 6.18
CA LEU A 844 34.96 28.69 5.54
C LEU A 844 35.56 29.98 6.10
N LYS A 845 35.97 30.88 5.24
CA LYS A 845 36.30 32.23 5.60
C LYS A 845 35.09 32.92 6.23
N GLU A 846 35.29 33.71 7.28
CA GLU A 846 34.22 34.52 7.87
C GLU A 846 33.72 35.55 6.85
N ASP A 847 32.59 35.28 6.22
CA ASP A 847 31.92 36.18 5.29
C ASP A 847 30.60 36.65 5.91
N PRO A 848 30.35 37.97 5.99
CA PRO A 848 29.08 38.49 6.54
C PRO A 848 27.83 38.06 5.80
N ARG A 849 27.93 37.53 4.57
CA ARG A 849 26.80 37.00 3.77
C ARG A 849 26.27 35.67 4.34
N PHE A 850 27.06 34.92 5.11
CA PHE A 850 26.61 33.66 5.72
C PHE A 850 25.46 33.84 6.68
N GLU A 851 25.31 34.99 7.32
CA GLU A 851 24.17 35.28 8.18
C GLU A 851 22.84 35.26 7.40
N TYR A 852 22.87 35.62 6.12
CA TYR A 852 21.68 35.72 5.26
C TYR A 852 21.53 34.55 4.28
N GLU A 853 22.41 33.56 4.31
CA GLU A 853 22.38 32.40 3.41
C GLU A 853 21.06 31.64 3.47
N SER A 854 20.53 31.38 4.68
CA SER A 854 19.27 30.71 4.86
C SER A 854 18.09 31.48 4.24
N SER A 855 18.14 32.83 4.30
CA SER A 855 17.11 33.70 3.71
C SER A 855 17.19 33.68 2.18
N PHE A 856 18.43 33.62 1.64
CA PHE A 856 18.67 33.48 0.21
C PHE A 856 18.10 32.16 -0.34
N VAL A 857 18.44 31.04 0.29
CA VAL A 857 17.94 29.71 -0.08
C VAL A 857 16.40 29.64 0.04
N ASN A 858 15.82 30.20 1.11
CA ASN A 858 14.36 30.23 1.27
C ASN A 858 13.66 31.02 0.17
N GLY A 859 14.27 32.11 -0.33
CA GLY A 859 13.77 32.83 -1.49
C GLY A 859 13.67 31.97 -2.75
N PHE A 860 14.71 31.19 -3.03
CA PHE A 860 14.71 30.19 -4.10
C PHE A 860 13.67 29.07 -3.89
N GLN A 861 13.54 28.56 -2.65
CA GLN A 861 12.55 27.52 -2.34
C GLN A 861 11.13 28.02 -2.61
N LEU A 862 10.80 29.27 -2.25
CA LEU A 862 9.51 29.89 -2.51
C LEU A 862 9.27 30.12 -4.00
N ALA A 863 10.32 30.58 -4.74
CA ALA A 863 10.20 30.78 -6.17
C ALA A 863 9.97 29.48 -6.94
N SER A 864 10.69 28.41 -6.57
CA SER A 864 10.56 27.09 -7.21
C SER A 864 9.27 26.36 -6.83
N LEU A 865 8.66 26.71 -5.69
CA LEU A 865 7.39 26.12 -5.24
C LEU A 865 6.19 26.71 -5.98
N ALA A 866 6.22 28.01 -6.29
CA ALA A 866 5.16 28.72 -6.98
C ALA A 866 5.74 29.57 -8.12
N GLY A 867 5.63 29.07 -9.34
CA GLY A 867 6.12 29.72 -10.54
C GLY A 867 5.30 30.96 -10.95
N PRO A 868 5.81 31.75 -11.91
CA PRO A 868 5.13 33.00 -12.31
C PRO A 868 4.00 32.83 -13.34
N LEU A 869 3.80 31.62 -13.92
CA LEU A 869 2.75 31.41 -14.94
C LEU A 869 1.37 31.15 -14.32
N CYS A 870 1.28 30.14 -13.47
CA CYS A 870 0.03 29.71 -12.83
C CYS A 870 0.22 29.32 -11.37
N GLU A 871 1.30 29.76 -10.73
CA GLU A 871 1.66 29.48 -9.34
C GLU A 871 1.85 27.98 -9.04
N GLU A 872 2.18 27.20 -10.09
CA GLU A 872 2.49 25.78 -9.96
C GLU A 872 3.99 25.56 -9.75
N PRO A 873 4.41 24.44 -9.12
CA PRO A 873 5.81 24.16 -8.88
C PRO A 873 6.63 24.08 -10.17
N MET A 874 7.85 24.59 -10.14
CA MET A 874 8.78 24.50 -11.26
C MET A 874 9.41 23.11 -11.36
N MET A 875 9.83 22.73 -12.58
CA MET A 875 10.53 21.49 -12.88
C MET A 875 11.58 21.69 -13.96
N GLY A 876 12.79 21.17 -13.70
CA GLY A 876 13.86 21.19 -14.69
C GLY A 876 14.46 22.57 -14.93
N VAL A 877 14.59 23.40 -13.91
CA VAL A 877 15.14 24.76 -13.98
C VAL A 877 16.39 24.86 -13.12
N ALA A 878 17.47 25.42 -13.68
CA ALA A 878 18.67 25.80 -12.95
C ALA A 878 18.75 27.33 -12.84
N PHE A 879 18.84 27.84 -11.63
CA PHE A 879 19.07 29.25 -11.33
C PHE A 879 20.56 29.46 -10.99
N CYS A 880 21.27 30.17 -11.85
CA CYS A 880 22.69 30.50 -11.68
C CYS A 880 22.79 31.87 -11.01
N VAL A 881 23.43 31.95 -9.88
CA VAL A 881 23.73 33.21 -9.19
C VAL A 881 25.14 33.64 -9.62
N GLU A 882 25.23 34.72 -10.42
CA GLU A 882 26.49 35.24 -10.98
C GLU A 882 27.15 36.27 -10.07
N GLU A 883 26.34 37.03 -9.30
CA GLU A 883 26.84 38.04 -8.38
C GLU A 883 25.95 38.16 -7.17
N TRP A 884 26.54 38.23 -5.98
CA TRP A 884 25.85 38.58 -4.75
C TRP A 884 26.74 39.49 -3.92
N SER A 885 26.43 40.81 -3.91
CA SER A 885 27.13 41.82 -3.12
C SER A 885 26.27 42.29 -1.96
N LEU A 886 26.96 42.60 -0.85
CA LEU A 886 26.33 43.15 0.36
C LEU A 886 27.13 44.39 0.74
N ASP A 887 26.55 45.59 0.57
CA ASP A 887 27.17 46.86 0.97
C ASP A 887 26.79 47.17 2.41
N LYS A 888 27.74 47.03 3.33
CA LYS A 888 27.61 47.54 4.67
C LYS A 888 27.96 49.04 4.65
N SER A 889 26.95 49.88 4.40
CA SER A 889 27.12 51.32 4.69
C SER A 889 27.11 51.48 6.21
N GLU A 890 28.28 51.88 6.77
CA GLU A 890 28.38 52.40 8.13
C GLU A 890 27.59 53.71 8.17
N GLY A 891 26.40 53.68 8.71
CA GLY A 891 25.67 54.92 9.01
C GLY A 891 24.19 54.87 8.72
N ASP A 892 23.44 55.03 9.78
CA ASP A 892 22.08 55.50 9.93
C ASP A 892 20.91 54.53 9.69
N ASP A 893 20.19 54.43 10.73
CA ASP A 893 18.76 54.25 11.05
C ASP A 893 17.69 54.21 9.93
N VAL A 894 18.01 53.84 8.71
CA VAL A 894 17.06 53.62 7.63
C VAL A 894 16.43 52.21 7.74
N GLY A 895 16.90 51.39 8.66
CA GLY A 895 16.46 49.99 8.81
C GLY A 895 15.02 49.76 9.24
N HIS A 896 14.37 50.75 9.85
CA HIS A 896 13.01 50.55 10.38
C HIS A 896 11.90 50.74 9.37
N THR A 897 12.16 51.31 8.17
CA THR A 897 11.13 51.58 7.18
C THR A 897 10.78 50.40 6.27
N PHE A 898 11.72 49.47 6.08
CA PHE A 898 11.62 48.36 5.11
C PHE A 898 11.61 46.94 5.73
N GLY A 899 11.65 46.84 7.03
CA GLY A 899 11.75 45.55 7.73
C GLY A 899 13.18 44.95 7.74
N PRO A 900 13.38 43.76 8.31
CA PRO A 900 14.68 43.13 8.48
C PRO A 900 15.31 42.77 7.12
N LEU A 901 16.64 42.92 7.00
CA LEU A 901 17.37 42.65 5.77
C LEU A 901 17.19 41.19 5.27
N SER A 902 17.08 40.24 6.20
CA SER A 902 16.83 38.82 5.89
C SER A 902 15.53 38.62 5.08
N GLY A 903 14.45 39.29 5.46
CA GLY A 903 13.19 39.25 4.72
C GLY A 903 13.25 39.94 3.36
N GLN A 904 14.02 41.05 3.27
CA GLN A 904 14.23 41.76 2.01
C GLN A 904 15.05 40.92 1.01
N ILE A 905 16.11 40.22 1.46
CA ILE A 905 16.91 39.32 0.63
C ILE A 905 16.03 38.15 0.15
N MET A 906 15.25 37.55 1.01
CA MET A 906 14.34 36.45 0.66
C MET A 906 13.34 36.90 -0.44
N SER A 907 12.76 38.09 -0.30
CA SER A 907 11.84 38.65 -1.30
C SER A 907 12.56 38.97 -2.60
N ALA A 908 13.74 39.57 -2.55
CA ALA A 908 14.54 39.91 -3.73
C ALA A 908 14.96 38.68 -4.52
N VAL A 909 15.37 37.58 -3.85
CA VAL A 909 15.73 36.33 -4.50
C VAL A 909 14.49 35.67 -5.12
N LYS A 910 13.36 35.64 -4.40
CA LYS A 910 12.09 35.11 -4.95
C LYS A 910 11.71 35.85 -6.24
N ASP A 911 11.70 37.18 -6.21
CA ASP A 911 11.34 38.01 -7.35
C ASP A 911 12.38 37.89 -8.47
N GLY A 912 13.66 37.79 -8.13
CA GLY A 912 14.76 37.62 -9.08
C GLY A 912 14.65 36.29 -9.86
N CYS A 913 14.43 35.19 -9.16
CA CYS A 913 14.21 33.89 -9.78
C CYS A 913 12.98 33.90 -10.69
N ARG A 914 11.85 34.47 -10.22
CA ARG A 914 10.61 34.52 -11.03
C ARG A 914 10.82 35.37 -12.30
N LYS A 915 11.50 36.52 -12.20
CA LYS A 915 11.82 37.37 -13.36
C LYS A 915 12.82 36.69 -14.30
N ALA A 916 13.86 36.01 -13.77
CA ALA A 916 14.81 35.28 -14.61
C ALA A 916 14.14 34.14 -15.36
N PHE A 917 13.16 33.46 -14.76
CA PHE A 917 12.35 32.47 -15.41
C PHE A 917 11.48 33.08 -16.53
N GLN A 918 10.85 34.24 -16.30
CA GLN A 918 9.96 34.90 -17.26
C GLN A 918 10.65 35.38 -18.54
N VAL A 919 11.94 35.66 -18.50
CA VAL A 919 12.75 36.07 -19.67
C VAL A 919 13.03 34.91 -20.60
N GLN A 920 12.98 33.68 -20.09
CA GLN A 920 13.27 32.46 -20.85
C GLN A 920 12.02 31.91 -21.56
N PRO A 921 12.17 31.06 -22.61
CA PRO A 921 11.01 30.39 -23.23
C PRO A 921 10.28 29.46 -22.24
N GLN A 922 9.13 29.90 -21.76
CA GLN A 922 8.35 29.24 -20.73
C GLN A 922 7.40 28.18 -21.32
N ARG A 923 7.16 27.09 -20.57
CA ARG A 923 6.18 26.06 -20.93
C ARG A 923 5.50 25.49 -19.67
N LEU A 924 4.29 24.99 -19.86
CA LEU A 924 3.60 24.18 -18.87
C LEU A 924 3.80 22.69 -19.21
N MET A 925 4.12 21.90 -18.19
CA MET A 925 4.20 20.45 -18.28
C MET A 925 2.97 19.87 -17.60
N ALA A 926 2.21 19.04 -18.30
CA ALA A 926 1.14 18.26 -17.71
C ALA A 926 1.66 16.91 -17.20
N ALA A 927 1.08 16.42 -16.11
CA ALA A 927 1.35 15.06 -15.65
C ALA A 927 0.80 14.06 -16.69
N MET A 928 1.64 13.07 -17.04
CA MET A 928 1.28 12.00 -17.97
C MET A 928 1.27 10.67 -17.24
N TYR A 929 0.36 9.78 -17.63
CA TYR A 929 0.30 8.42 -17.13
C TYR A 929 1.10 7.49 -18.05
N SER A 930 1.84 6.56 -17.45
CA SER A 930 2.39 5.40 -18.13
C SER A 930 1.38 4.26 -18.02
N CYS A 931 0.95 3.73 -19.14
CA CYS A 931 -0.01 2.63 -19.20
C CYS A 931 0.69 1.37 -19.72
N ASP A 932 0.80 0.35 -18.87
CA ASP A 932 1.31 -0.95 -19.25
C ASP A 932 0.14 -1.85 -19.68
N ILE A 933 0.08 -2.22 -20.96
CA ILE A 933 -1.02 -3.01 -21.50
C ILE A 933 -0.49 -4.41 -21.84
N VAL A 934 -1.09 -5.42 -21.22
CA VAL A 934 -0.82 -6.83 -21.52
C VAL A 934 -1.88 -7.33 -22.49
N VAL A 935 -1.46 -7.77 -23.66
CA VAL A 935 -2.36 -8.21 -24.74
C VAL A 935 -2.00 -9.62 -25.20
N ASP A 936 -3.00 -10.46 -25.41
CA ASP A 936 -2.82 -11.78 -26.02
C ASP A 936 -2.35 -11.63 -27.48
N GLN A 937 -1.41 -12.48 -27.90
CA GLN A 937 -0.83 -12.47 -29.24
C GLN A 937 -1.90 -12.52 -30.37
N LYS A 938 -3.02 -13.19 -30.14
CA LYS A 938 -4.15 -13.27 -31.11
C LYS A 938 -4.86 -11.93 -31.33
N VAL A 939 -4.86 -11.06 -30.35
CA VAL A 939 -5.55 -9.77 -30.39
C VAL A 939 -4.61 -8.62 -30.77
N LEU A 940 -3.29 -8.85 -30.72
CA LEU A 940 -2.26 -7.86 -30.95
C LEU A 940 -2.46 -7.06 -32.26
N GLY A 941 -2.75 -7.73 -33.36
CA GLY A 941 -2.98 -7.06 -34.66
C GLY A 941 -4.21 -6.15 -34.66
N LYS A 942 -5.26 -6.50 -33.92
CA LYS A 942 -6.46 -5.65 -33.76
C LYS A 942 -6.14 -4.45 -32.85
N PHE A 943 -5.38 -4.71 -31.80
CA PHE A 943 -4.95 -3.68 -30.86
C PHE A 943 -4.07 -2.63 -31.56
N PHE A 944 -3.09 -3.05 -32.37
CA PHE A 944 -2.28 -2.10 -33.15
C PHE A 944 -3.11 -1.27 -34.12
N ARG A 945 -4.11 -1.83 -34.80
CA ARG A 945 -5.01 -1.06 -35.66
C ARG A 945 -5.78 -0.03 -34.84
N PHE A 946 -6.34 -0.43 -33.71
CA PHE A 946 -7.08 0.46 -32.84
C PHE A 946 -6.21 1.60 -32.32
N THR A 947 -4.97 1.32 -31.96
CA THR A 947 -4.05 2.34 -31.48
C THR A 947 -3.58 3.27 -32.60
N PHE A 948 -3.49 2.84 -33.84
CA PHE A 948 -3.19 3.70 -34.99
C PHE A 948 -4.37 4.59 -35.40
N ASP A 949 -5.59 4.21 -35.13
CA ASP A 949 -6.80 5.00 -35.42
C ASP A 949 -7.10 6.05 -34.32
N LEU A 950 -6.41 6.02 -33.17
CA LEU A 950 -6.48 7.08 -32.17
C LEU A 950 -5.81 8.36 -32.70
N PRO A 951 -6.36 9.58 -32.47
CA PRO A 951 -5.75 10.82 -32.92
C PRO A 951 -4.27 10.92 -32.46
N PHE A 952 -3.42 11.34 -33.37
CA PHE A 952 -1.94 11.40 -33.25
C PHE A 952 -1.42 12.03 -31.95
N HIS A 953 -2.27 12.80 -31.27
CA HIS A 953 -1.98 13.44 -29.98
C HIS A 953 -1.87 12.48 -28.77
N PHE A 954 -2.47 11.30 -28.86
CA PHE A 954 -2.35 10.26 -27.84
C PHE A 954 -1.10 9.37 -28.01
N PHE A 955 -0.49 9.41 -29.20
CA PHE A 955 0.62 8.52 -29.57
C PHE A 955 2.02 9.05 -29.26
N CYS A 956 2.15 10.32 -28.97
CA CYS A 956 3.43 10.83 -28.56
C CYS A 956 3.69 10.43 -27.10
N LYS A 957 4.35 9.27 -26.91
CA LYS A 957 5.24 9.03 -25.80
C LYS A 957 4.70 8.30 -24.59
N GLY A 958 5.09 7.05 -24.48
CA GLY A 958 5.10 6.32 -23.23
C GLY A 958 4.31 5.03 -23.17
N PHE A 959 3.95 4.39 -24.27
CA PHE A 959 3.41 3.03 -24.20
C PHE A 959 4.55 2.02 -24.10
N LYS A 960 4.70 1.38 -22.95
CA LYS A 960 5.53 0.18 -22.80
C LYS A 960 4.67 -1.03 -23.14
N PHE A 961 4.98 -1.70 -24.24
CA PHE A 961 4.35 -2.97 -24.59
C PHE A 961 5.16 -4.10 -23.97
N ARG A 962 4.55 -4.86 -23.07
CA ARG A 962 5.10 -6.11 -22.55
C ARG A 962 4.44 -7.29 -23.24
N PHE A 963 5.22 -8.06 -23.95
CA PHE A 963 4.77 -9.31 -24.57
C PHE A 963 5.08 -10.49 -23.65
N PRO A 964 4.26 -11.58 -23.68
CA PRO A 964 4.54 -12.78 -22.89
C PRO A 964 5.84 -13.50 -23.28
N HIS A 965 6.46 -13.15 -24.40
CA HIS A 965 7.77 -13.63 -24.86
C HIS A 965 8.67 -12.43 -25.19
N ASN A 966 9.52 -12.08 -24.25
CA ASN A 966 10.74 -11.25 -24.30
C ASN A 966 11.03 -10.42 -25.56
N ILE A 967 10.13 -9.58 -26.02
CA ILE A 967 10.42 -8.53 -26.98
C ILE A 967 10.05 -7.20 -26.34
N LEU A 968 11.06 -6.50 -25.82
CA LEU A 968 10.97 -5.14 -25.34
C LEU A 968 11.17 -4.16 -26.52
N LEU A 969 10.11 -3.48 -26.91
CA LEU A 969 10.24 -2.33 -27.80
C LEU A 969 10.22 -1.06 -26.93
N TYR A 970 11.36 -0.42 -26.78
CA TYR A 970 11.48 0.88 -26.15
C TYR A 970 11.19 1.98 -27.17
N SER A 971 10.20 2.82 -26.91
CA SER A 971 10.12 4.14 -27.52
C SER A 971 10.62 5.17 -26.51
N THR A 972 11.69 5.85 -26.84
CA THR A 972 12.27 6.95 -26.04
C THR A 972 11.26 8.07 -25.82
N PRO A 973 11.17 8.66 -24.62
CA PRO A 973 10.29 9.78 -24.37
C PRO A 973 10.83 11.04 -25.05
N CYS A 974 10.06 11.62 -25.92
CA CYS A 974 10.22 12.99 -26.37
C CYS A 974 9.21 13.89 -25.69
N ILE A 975 9.62 14.95 -25.08
CA ILE A 975 8.79 15.99 -24.46
C ILE A 975 8.25 16.89 -25.58
N SER A 976 6.94 16.99 -25.75
CA SER A 976 6.33 17.94 -26.65
C SER A 976 5.44 18.90 -25.87
N PRO A 977 5.61 20.20 -26.02
CA PRO A 977 4.75 21.19 -25.39
C PRO A 977 3.42 21.25 -26.13
N MET A 978 2.31 21.15 -25.43
CA MET A 978 1.00 21.43 -25.99
C MET A 978 0.30 22.54 -25.24
N VAL A 979 -0.06 23.52 -26.01
CA VAL A 979 -1.11 24.49 -25.71
C VAL A 979 -2.31 24.12 -26.58
N GLY A 980 -3.48 23.93 -25.98
CA GLY A 980 -4.75 23.99 -26.68
C GLY A 980 -5.60 22.73 -26.69
N GLN A 981 -6.75 22.87 -26.07
CA GLN A 981 -7.99 22.07 -26.15
C GLN A 981 -7.94 20.61 -25.69
N LEU A 982 -8.32 20.43 -24.45
CA LEU A 982 -8.76 19.16 -23.88
C LEU A 982 -10.10 18.74 -24.52
N SER A 983 -10.05 17.69 -25.31
CA SER A 983 -11.23 17.00 -25.81
C SER A 983 -11.66 15.91 -24.80
N PRO A 984 -12.96 15.65 -24.61
CA PRO A 984 -13.50 14.73 -23.61
C PRO A 984 -13.39 13.24 -24.04
N VAL A 985 -12.16 12.74 -24.21
CA VAL A 985 -11.93 11.36 -24.68
C VAL A 985 -11.52 10.41 -23.51
N LEU A 986 -11.30 10.94 -22.31
CA LEU A 986 -10.97 10.11 -21.12
C LEU A 986 -12.05 9.04 -20.77
N PRO A 987 -13.36 9.26 -20.94
CA PRO A 987 -14.36 8.24 -20.60
C PRO A 987 -14.31 6.98 -21.49
N TYR A 988 -13.81 7.09 -22.72
CA TYR A 988 -13.84 5.96 -23.67
C TYR A 988 -12.75 4.91 -23.45
N ILE A 989 -11.65 5.24 -22.81
CA ILE A 989 -10.58 4.27 -22.50
C ILE A 989 -10.93 3.44 -21.27
N LEU A 990 -11.68 4.01 -20.33
CA LEU A 990 -12.15 3.31 -19.13
C LEU A 990 -13.33 2.36 -19.37
N ILE A 991 -14.11 2.57 -20.44
CA ILE A 991 -15.25 1.70 -20.81
C ILE A 991 -14.80 0.45 -21.59
N LEU A 992 -13.59 0.44 -22.15
CA LEU A 992 -13.06 -0.69 -22.95
C LEU A 992 -11.98 -1.52 -22.20
N LEU A 993 -11.57 -1.12 -20.99
CA LEU A 993 -10.79 -1.89 -20.03
C LEU A 993 -11.70 -2.45 -18.93
#